data_888f95f940c6ae220b9f39078a0775f7
#
_entry.id   888f95f940c6ae220b9f39078a0775f7
#
_cell.length_a   1.000
_cell.length_b   1.000
_cell.length_c   1.000
_cell.angle_alpha   90.00
_cell.angle_beta   90.00
_cell.angle_gamma   90.00
#
_symmetry.space_group_name_H-M   'P 1'
#
loop_
_entity.id
_entity.type
_entity.pdbx_description
1 polymer ?
#
loop_
_entity_poly.entity_id
_entity_poly.type
_entity_poly.pdbx_seq_one_letter_code
_entity_poly.pdbx_strand_id
1 'polypeptide(L)'
;MRISRRNWMQAAGGAVLAGRQMAADDKRIVVAGREVEIQLVPLSAFTFRLSLLPVLEGKPAEVPADGSLAERSWAVPKAKVGAAQEQIVKLGGVQVKIAQDPLTFGIETASGVLVQQLKIDGESGVVSFATGSAPILGLGEGGPQFDRRGSTDRMRSGQGGYQLRTHGGRVPIPWLIGTSGWAMFFHQPFGTFDFTGAESSFHPTSPAAALPLDIFVVVSRDPRTIMAEYAGLTGHPELPPLWSLGYQQSHRTLAGREGILEEARTFREKKLPCDALIYLGTGFCPSGWNTNNGEFQFNQKVFPDPKAIFDQLHQEHFKVALHVVIKARQMHGTVRDACDPQQPIEEQPSCYWAEHRDIFSQGVDGWWPDEGDPLNIPSHLVRNRMYWEGPQLDRPNERPYALHRNGYAGMQRYASFLWSGDVYSTWETLRTHIPIAVNTGLTGIPYWGTDIGGFVPTKEFTAELYVRWFQFGTFCPLFRSHGRNWTLRLPWGWNTGDSGPMEINSYNGAALPDASELHNTQVEPICRKYLELRYRMLPYLYSAVRECTMTGLPVMRSLWLHYPDDPAAVARGDEYLWGRDILVAPVTEQGAASRRVYLPRGVWYDFWSNERHDGGREISRDVDLETMPLYIRAGSILPLGPVKQYTGEQVDTPLTLQIYPGADGSFLLYEDDGSSFNYRKGEWMGVEMTWNDRQRLLHLTLAKGSRILPPKRRDLVVKLGDAKRSVRFDGHPLEVRF
;
A
#
# COMPACT_ATOMS: atom_id res chain seq x y z
N MET A 1 27.18 54.72 12.39
CA MET A 1 26.78 56.09 12.09
C MET A 1 25.27 56.10 11.89
N ARG A 2 24.54 56.74 12.82
CA ARG A 2 23.09 56.92 12.78
C ARG A 2 22.73 58.11 11.90
N ILE A 3 21.69 57.99 11.01
CA ILE A 3 20.87 59.10 10.51
C ILE A 3 19.51 58.46 10.13
N SER A 4 18.52 58.67 10.73
CA SER A 4 17.44 59.56 11.21
C SER A 4 16.36 59.78 10.13
N ARG A 5 15.14 59.49 10.56
CA ARG A 5 13.85 59.80 9.91
C ARG A 5 13.66 61.31 9.70
N ARG A 6 13.04 61.73 8.57
CA ARG A 6 11.88 62.66 8.52
C ARG A 6 11.73 63.34 7.16
N ASN A 7 10.44 63.52 6.81
CA ASN A 7 9.85 64.53 5.95
C ASN A 7 9.80 64.29 4.45
N TRP A 8 8.63 63.99 3.98
CA TRP A 8 8.01 64.85 2.95
C TRP A 8 6.47 64.81 3.13
N MET A 9 5.91 65.93 3.50
CA MET A 9 4.51 66.32 3.38
C MET A 9 4.45 67.55 2.50
N GLN A 10 3.37 67.60 1.68
CA GLN A 10 2.75 68.73 1.00
C GLN A 10 3.33 69.17 -0.34
N ALA A 11 2.48 68.95 -1.36
CA ALA A 11 2.01 70.01 -2.23
C ALA A 11 0.69 69.61 -2.87
N ALA A 12 -0.36 70.38 -2.61
CA ALA A 12 -1.70 70.29 -3.17
C ALA A 12 -1.79 71.13 -4.45
N GLY A 13 -2.64 70.74 -5.38
CA GLY A 13 -3.26 71.71 -6.28
C GLY A 13 -3.42 71.26 -7.72
N GLY A 14 -4.69 71.15 -8.18
CA GLY A 14 -5.01 71.24 -9.62
C GLY A 14 -6.01 70.19 -10.15
N ALA A 15 -7.28 70.41 -9.97
CA ALA A 15 -8.36 69.63 -10.62
C ALA A 15 -8.38 69.87 -12.11
N VAL A 16 -8.39 68.76 -12.89
CA VAL A 16 -8.99 68.77 -14.24
C VAL A 16 -9.85 67.51 -14.33
N LEU A 17 -11.17 67.72 -14.33
CA LEU A 17 -12.19 66.75 -14.65
C LEU A 17 -12.06 66.37 -16.13
N ALA A 18 -11.50 65.20 -16.41
CA ALA A 18 -11.68 64.49 -17.66
C ALA A 18 -12.45 63.19 -17.35
N GLY A 19 -13.72 63.16 -17.70
CA GLY A 19 -14.55 61.96 -17.62
C GLY A 19 -13.91 60.84 -18.46
N ARG A 20 -13.28 59.90 -17.76
CA ARG A 20 -13.03 58.58 -18.28
C ARG A 20 -14.18 57.72 -17.80
N GLN A 21 -15.01 57.24 -18.74
CA GLN A 21 -15.81 56.03 -18.51
C GLN A 21 -14.96 54.98 -17.81
N MET A 22 -15.26 54.67 -16.57
CA MET A 22 -14.72 53.52 -15.87
C MET A 22 -15.21 52.30 -16.67
N ALA A 23 -14.30 51.70 -17.45
CA ALA A 23 -14.47 50.34 -17.89
C ALA A 23 -14.78 49.50 -16.62
N ALA A 24 -15.76 48.62 -16.73
CA ALA A 24 -16.12 47.71 -15.66
C ALA A 24 -14.79 47.10 -15.12
N ASP A 25 -14.55 47.35 -13.83
CA ASP A 25 -13.43 46.76 -13.11
C ASP A 25 -13.55 45.25 -13.28
N ASP A 26 -12.69 44.65 -14.10
CA ASP A 26 -12.54 43.20 -14.18
C ASP A 26 -12.05 42.76 -12.79
N LYS A 27 -13.01 42.38 -11.91
CA LYS A 27 -12.70 41.93 -10.56
C LYS A 27 -11.77 40.72 -10.66
N ARG A 28 -10.51 40.89 -10.36
CA ARG A 28 -9.52 39.83 -10.27
C ARG A 28 -9.90 38.84 -9.18
N ILE A 29 -9.69 37.57 -9.43
CA ILE A 29 -9.93 36.52 -8.41
C ILE A 29 -8.78 36.53 -7.42
N VAL A 30 -9.10 36.70 -6.14
CA VAL A 30 -8.10 36.73 -5.04
C VAL A 30 -8.39 35.60 -4.08
N VAL A 31 -7.38 34.80 -3.76
CA VAL A 31 -7.41 33.73 -2.74
C VAL A 31 -6.19 33.85 -1.85
N ALA A 32 -6.39 33.79 -0.54
CA ALA A 32 -5.36 33.94 0.47
C ALA A 32 -4.47 35.19 0.23
N GLY A 33 -5.13 36.32 -0.13
CA GLY A 33 -4.48 37.61 -0.38
C GLY A 33 -3.66 37.69 -1.67
N ARG A 34 -3.75 36.71 -2.57
CA ARG A 34 -2.99 36.66 -3.84
C ARG A 34 -3.95 36.55 -5.03
N GLU A 35 -3.65 37.31 -6.08
CA GLU A 35 -4.34 37.16 -7.38
C GLU A 35 -4.05 35.75 -7.95
N VAL A 36 -5.08 35.07 -8.47
CA VAL A 36 -4.95 33.73 -9.02
C VAL A 36 -5.53 33.60 -10.44
N GLU A 37 -4.90 32.76 -11.26
CA GLU A 37 -5.46 32.22 -12.49
C GLU A 37 -5.99 30.81 -12.20
N ILE A 38 -7.26 30.56 -12.53
CA ILE A 38 -7.85 29.22 -12.45
C ILE A 38 -7.62 28.51 -13.77
N GLN A 39 -7.10 27.32 -13.73
CA GLN A 39 -6.91 26.46 -14.88
C GLN A 39 -7.68 25.15 -14.74
N LEU A 40 -8.38 24.77 -15.82
CA LEU A 40 -9.10 23.51 -15.94
C LEU A 40 -8.52 22.70 -17.11
N VAL A 41 -7.95 21.54 -16.80
CA VAL A 41 -7.28 20.67 -17.76
C VAL A 41 -7.97 19.31 -17.82
N PRO A 42 -8.60 18.91 -18.94
CA PRO A 42 -9.12 17.56 -19.10
C PRO A 42 -7.98 16.56 -19.26
N LEU A 43 -8.03 15.45 -18.53
CA LEU A 43 -7.01 14.40 -18.54
C LEU A 43 -7.52 13.11 -19.18
N SER A 44 -8.78 12.79 -18.96
CA SER A 44 -9.49 11.65 -19.55
C SER A 44 -10.99 11.98 -19.72
N ALA A 45 -11.79 10.98 -20.05
CA ALA A 45 -13.25 11.12 -20.02
C ALA A 45 -13.81 11.32 -18.60
N PHE A 46 -13.08 10.90 -17.58
CA PHE A 46 -13.52 10.84 -16.17
C PHE A 46 -12.75 11.82 -15.28
N THR A 47 -11.58 12.28 -15.69
CA THR A 47 -10.64 13.01 -14.83
C THR A 47 -10.28 14.38 -15.42
N PHE A 48 -10.29 15.39 -14.56
CA PHE A 48 -9.74 16.71 -14.87
C PHE A 48 -8.87 17.21 -13.72
N ARG A 49 -7.99 18.16 -14.04
CA ARG A 49 -7.16 18.89 -13.09
C ARG A 49 -7.73 20.29 -12.90
N LEU A 50 -7.94 20.71 -11.67
CA LEU A 50 -8.28 22.06 -11.25
C LEU A 50 -7.10 22.67 -10.52
N SER A 51 -6.54 23.75 -11.07
CA SER A 51 -5.43 24.48 -10.45
C SER A 51 -5.80 25.93 -10.20
N LEU A 52 -5.49 26.43 -8.99
CA LEU A 52 -5.52 27.87 -8.66
C LEU A 52 -4.05 28.31 -8.51
N LEU A 53 -3.56 29.04 -9.50
CA LEU A 53 -2.16 29.41 -9.62
C LEU A 53 -1.98 30.89 -9.27
N PRO A 54 -1.15 31.25 -8.28
CA PRO A 54 -0.87 32.64 -7.97
C PRO A 54 -0.20 33.33 -9.18
N VAL A 55 -0.64 34.56 -9.48
CA VAL A 55 -0.08 35.37 -10.56
C VAL A 55 1.12 36.15 -10.04
N LEU A 56 2.29 35.86 -10.58
CA LEU A 56 3.55 36.53 -10.25
C LEU A 56 4.05 37.25 -11.51
N GLU A 57 4.27 38.56 -11.42
CA GLU A 57 4.70 39.40 -12.55
C GLU A 57 3.85 39.21 -13.81
N GLY A 58 2.53 39.05 -13.61
CA GLY A 58 1.56 38.88 -14.72
C GLY A 58 1.51 37.47 -15.35
N LYS A 59 2.18 36.48 -14.74
CA LYS A 59 2.16 35.08 -15.20
C LYS A 59 1.73 34.15 -14.06
N PRO A 60 0.96 33.09 -14.35
CA PRO A 60 0.64 32.09 -13.35
C PRO A 60 1.90 31.31 -12.96
N ALA A 61 2.07 31.08 -11.64
CA ALA A 61 3.15 30.26 -11.12
C ALA A 61 2.96 28.78 -11.49
N GLU A 62 4.05 28.06 -11.59
CA GLU A 62 4.02 26.60 -11.78
C GLU A 62 3.73 25.87 -10.46
N VAL A 63 3.08 24.72 -10.55
CA VAL A 63 2.95 23.79 -9.41
C VAL A 63 4.29 23.06 -9.25
N PRO A 64 4.94 23.12 -8.09
CA PRO A 64 6.20 22.41 -7.86
C PRO A 64 6.03 20.90 -8.03
N ALA A 65 6.98 20.27 -8.72
CA ALA A 65 7.04 18.82 -8.81
C ALA A 65 7.52 18.24 -7.47
N ASP A 66 6.74 17.34 -6.89
CA ASP A 66 7.07 16.63 -5.65
C ASP A 66 7.41 15.14 -5.87
N GLY A 67 7.36 14.69 -7.12
CA GLY A 67 7.61 13.30 -7.51
C GLY A 67 6.40 12.37 -7.38
N SER A 68 5.26 12.82 -6.86
CA SER A 68 4.07 11.98 -6.68
C SER A 68 3.39 11.59 -7.99
N LEU A 69 3.41 12.47 -8.97
CA LEU A 69 2.80 12.26 -10.27
C LEU A 69 3.71 11.45 -11.19
N ALA A 70 3.11 10.60 -12.01
CA ALA A 70 3.83 9.93 -13.09
C ALA A 70 4.29 10.96 -14.14
N GLU A 71 5.50 10.77 -14.66
CA GLU A 71 6.03 11.64 -15.73
C GLU A 71 5.15 11.54 -16.97
N ARG A 72 4.59 12.67 -17.39
CA ARG A 72 3.80 12.79 -18.60
C ARG A 72 3.70 14.24 -19.04
N SER A 73 3.43 14.45 -20.32
CA SER A 73 3.03 15.77 -20.82
C SER A 73 1.59 16.07 -20.43
N TRP A 74 1.36 17.22 -19.84
CA TRP A 74 0.02 17.68 -19.51
C TRP A 74 -0.67 18.29 -20.72
N ALA A 75 -1.98 18.04 -20.86
CA ALA A 75 -2.80 18.69 -21.87
C ALA A 75 -2.85 20.21 -21.63
N VAL A 76 -3.07 20.97 -22.70
CA VAL A 76 -3.25 22.42 -22.60
C VAL A 76 -4.55 22.71 -21.81
N PRO A 77 -4.56 23.69 -20.90
CA PRO A 77 -5.78 24.09 -20.22
C PRO A 77 -6.92 24.41 -21.18
N LYS A 78 -8.09 23.84 -20.98
CA LYS A 78 -9.29 24.10 -21.78
C LYS A 78 -9.97 25.42 -21.39
N ALA A 79 -9.81 25.82 -20.13
CA ALA A 79 -10.25 27.10 -19.63
C ALA A 79 -9.16 27.71 -18.76
N LYS A 80 -8.98 29.04 -18.91
CA LYS A 80 -8.18 29.89 -18.05
C LYS A 80 -9.06 31.05 -17.62
N VAL A 81 -9.24 31.23 -16.32
CA VAL A 81 -10.17 32.22 -15.76
C VAL A 81 -9.40 33.10 -14.80
N GLY A 82 -9.20 34.36 -15.17
CA GLY A 82 -8.54 35.38 -14.34
C GLY A 82 -9.50 36.44 -13.80
N ALA A 83 -10.73 36.48 -14.33
CA ALA A 83 -11.74 37.46 -13.97
C ALA A 83 -13.05 36.79 -13.55
N ALA A 84 -13.81 37.55 -12.73
CA ALA A 84 -15.06 37.11 -12.11
C ALA A 84 -16.20 36.99 -13.12
N GLN A 85 -16.41 35.79 -13.70
CA GLN A 85 -17.58 35.47 -14.53
C GLN A 85 -18.09 34.08 -14.23
N GLU A 86 -19.42 33.94 -14.11
CA GLU A 86 -20.04 32.61 -14.08
C GLU A 86 -19.87 31.94 -15.45
N GLN A 87 -19.38 30.70 -15.44
CA GLN A 87 -19.21 29.96 -16.69
C GLN A 87 -19.33 28.45 -16.49
N ILE A 88 -19.66 27.76 -17.56
CA ILE A 88 -19.69 26.30 -17.62
C ILE A 88 -18.58 25.83 -18.56
N VAL A 89 -17.69 24.98 -18.06
CA VAL A 89 -16.59 24.39 -18.81
C VAL A 89 -16.83 22.90 -18.98
N LYS A 90 -16.91 22.43 -20.23
CA LYS A 90 -17.07 21.00 -20.55
C LYS A 90 -15.70 20.34 -20.71
N LEU A 91 -15.46 19.26 -19.93
CA LEU A 91 -14.20 18.55 -19.80
C LEU A 91 -14.41 17.03 -20.04
N GLY A 92 -14.59 16.64 -21.30
CA GLY A 92 -14.90 15.25 -21.64
C GLY A 92 -16.29 14.81 -21.15
N GLY A 93 -16.35 13.81 -20.28
CA GLY A 93 -17.60 13.31 -19.65
C GLY A 93 -18.03 14.11 -18.42
N VAL A 94 -17.33 15.19 -18.07
CA VAL A 94 -17.58 16.03 -16.90
C VAL A 94 -17.79 17.46 -17.34
N GLN A 95 -18.62 18.22 -16.64
CA GLN A 95 -18.68 19.68 -16.77
C GLN A 95 -18.49 20.33 -15.40
N VAL A 96 -17.87 21.51 -15.40
CA VAL A 96 -17.61 22.31 -14.19
C VAL A 96 -18.31 23.65 -14.34
N LYS A 97 -19.19 23.96 -13.38
CA LYS A 97 -19.81 25.27 -13.22
C LYS A 97 -18.97 26.09 -12.26
N ILE A 98 -18.48 27.23 -12.71
CA ILE A 98 -17.72 28.16 -11.89
C ILE A 98 -18.68 29.29 -11.49
N ALA A 99 -18.83 29.49 -10.18
CA ALA A 99 -19.56 30.63 -9.62
C ALA A 99 -18.64 31.39 -8.66
N GLN A 100 -18.97 32.65 -8.41
CA GLN A 100 -18.17 33.53 -7.57
C GLN A 100 -19.04 34.14 -6.46
N ASP A 101 -18.38 34.52 -5.35
CA ASP A 101 -19.00 35.02 -4.13
C ASP A 101 -19.96 34.02 -3.44
N PRO A 102 -19.50 32.92 -2.87
CA PRO A 102 -18.09 32.47 -2.80
C PRO A 102 -17.60 31.74 -4.07
N LEU A 103 -16.29 31.71 -4.30
CA LEU A 103 -15.69 30.95 -5.39
C LEU A 103 -16.03 29.47 -5.27
N THR A 104 -16.81 28.98 -6.21
CA THR A 104 -17.44 27.65 -6.17
C THR A 104 -17.29 26.93 -7.50
N PHE A 105 -16.98 25.64 -7.43
CA PHE A 105 -16.89 24.73 -8.58
C PHE A 105 -17.93 23.62 -8.40
N GLY A 106 -19.05 23.72 -9.13
CA GLY A 106 -20.05 22.65 -9.23
C GLY A 106 -19.59 21.61 -10.25
N ILE A 107 -19.27 20.40 -9.79
CA ILE A 107 -18.77 19.29 -10.62
C ILE A 107 -19.96 18.42 -10.99
N GLU A 108 -20.27 18.34 -12.29
CA GLU A 108 -21.43 17.63 -12.80
C GLU A 108 -21.02 16.58 -13.84
N THR A 109 -21.86 15.56 -13.99
CA THR A 109 -21.77 14.67 -15.15
C THR A 109 -22.08 15.45 -16.44
N ALA A 110 -21.76 14.86 -17.60
CA ALA A 110 -22.13 15.46 -18.90
C ALA A 110 -23.64 15.70 -19.05
N SER A 111 -24.47 14.97 -18.31
CA SER A 111 -25.95 15.15 -18.28
C SER A 111 -26.43 16.22 -17.31
N GLY A 112 -25.54 16.90 -16.59
CA GLY A 112 -25.86 17.98 -15.64
C GLY A 112 -26.24 17.50 -14.25
N VAL A 113 -25.97 16.26 -13.88
CA VAL A 113 -26.18 15.77 -12.51
C VAL A 113 -25.00 16.19 -11.64
N LEU A 114 -25.29 16.96 -10.57
CA LEU A 114 -24.27 17.38 -9.61
C LEU A 114 -23.71 16.17 -8.87
N VAL A 115 -22.38 16.00 -8.90
CA VAL A 115 -21.64 14.91 -8.25
C VAL A 115 -20.92 15.41 -6.99
N GLN A 116 -20.30 16.59 -7.10
CA GLN A 116 -19.56 17.21 -6.00
C GLN A 116 -19.54 18.73 -6.18
N GLN A 117 -19.34 19.46 -5.10
CA GLN A 117 -19.14 20.91 -5.12
C GLN A 117 -17.94 21.27 -4.28
N LEU A 118 -17.02 22.06 -4.83
CA LEU A 118 -15.89 22.63 -4.11
C LEU A 118 -16.14 24.11 -3.89
N LYS A 119 -15.95 24.60 -2.65
CA LYS A 119 -15.99 26.02 -2.30
C LYS A 119 -14.61 26.42 -1.78
N ILE A 120 -14.09 27.52 -2.27
CA ILE A 120 -12.79 28.06 -1.85
C ILE A 120 -13.04 29.31 -1.01
N ASP A 121 -12.56 29.28 0.22
CA ASP A 121 -12.57 30.46 1.08
C ASP A 121 -11.51 31.48 0.61
N GLY A 122 -11.94 32.69 0.28
CA GLY A 122 -11.07 33.71 -0.31
C GLY A 122 -10.00 34.24 0.63
N GLU A 123 -10.19 34.17 1.95
CA GLU A 123 -9.25 34.69 2.92
C GLU A 123 -8.23 33.62 3.37
N SER A 124 -8.69 32.43 3.69
CA SER A 124 -7.88 31.35 4.24
C SER A 124 -7.37 30.35 3.19
N GLY A 125 -8.03 30.25 2.04
CA GLY A 125 -7.77 29.22 1.04
C GLY A 125 -8.27 27.83 1.46
N VAL A 126 -9.11 27.72 2.47
CA VAL A 126 -9.78 26.47 2.85
C VAL A 126 -10.66 25.99 1.72
N VAL A 127 -10.59 24.70 1.41
CA VAL A 127 -11.41 24.03 0.40
C VAL A 127 -12.49 23.24 1.09
N SER A 128 -13.75 23.64 0.96
CA SER A 128 -14.91 22.90 1.47
C SER A 128 -15.56 22.06 0.37
N PHE A 129 -16.13 20.92 0.74
CA PHE A 129 -16.81 20.01 -0.19
C PHE A 129 -17.92 19.22 0.52
N ALA A 130 -18.89 18.73 -0.24
CA ALA A 130 -20.01 17.97 0.35
C ALA A 130 -19.52 16.63 0.91
N THR A 131 -19.78 16.38 2.21
CA THR A 131 -19.46 15.10 2.87
C THR A 131 -20.33 13.97 2.32
N GLY A 132 -21.60 14.23 2.07
CA GLY A 132 -22.56 13.24 1.59
C GLY A 132 -22.90 12.16 2.64
N SER A 133 -23.75 11.21 2.24
CA SER A 133 -24.21 10.10 3.10
C SER A 133 -23.45 8.80 2.89
N ALA A 134 -22.68 8.66 1.83
CA ALA A 134 -21.88 7.47 1.52
C ALA A 134 -20.49 7.56 2.17
N PRO A 135 -19.83 6.43 2.46
CA PRO A 135 -18.49 6.42 3.03
C PRO A 135 -17.45 7.18 2.19
N ILE A 136 -16.53 7.84 2.88
CA ILE A 136 -15.33 8.46 2.32
C ILE A 136 -14.13 7.61 2.73
N LEU A 137 -13.39 7.10 1.74
CA LEU A 137 -12.25 6.18 1.91
C LEU A 137 -10.94 6.86 1.49
N GLY A 138 -9.80 6.20 1.76
CA GLY A 138 -8.50 6.66 1.33
C GLY A 138 -7.66 7.32 2.42
N LEU A 139 -6.91 8.37 2.09
CA LEU A 139 -5.99 9.13 2.93
C LEU A 139 -4.70 8.40 3.34
N GLY A 140 -4.34 7.31 2.65
CA GLY A 140 -3.09 6.57 2.90
C GLY A 140 -3.11 5.69 4.14
N GLU A 141 -1.91 5.31 4.58
CA GLU A 141 -1.73 4.52 5.80
C GLU A 141 -2.01 5.34 7.05
N GLY A 142 -2.54 4.67 8.07
CA GLY A 142 -2.86 5.25 9.37
C GLY A 142 -4.30 5.75 9.48
N GLY A 143 -4.69 6.05 10.71
CA GLY A 143 -6.09 6.35 11.05
C GLY A 143 -6.94 5.08 11.22
N PRO A 144 -7.68 4.97 12.33
CA PRO A 144 -8.35 3.73 12.71
C PRO A 144 -9.67 3.49 11.99
N GLN A 145 -10.21 4.53 11.34
CA GLN A 145 -11.53 4.47 10.74
C GLN A 145 -11.46 3.95 9.30
N PHE A 146 -12.37 3.05 8.96
CA PHE A 146 -12.60 2.68 7.58
C PHE A 146 -13.23 3.84 6.80
N ASP A 147 -14.35 4.36 7.28
CA ASP A 147 -15.02 5.54 6.78
C ASP A 147 -14.46 6.78 7.47
N ARG A 148 -13.93 7.71 6.71
CA ARG A 148 -13.28 8.92 7.25
C ARG A 148 -14.26 9.95 7.81
N ARG A 149 -15.57 9.85 7.52
CA ARG A 149 -16.60 10.75 8.05
C ARG A 149 -16.64 10.73 9.56
N GLY A 150 -16.94 11.89 10.15
CA GLY A 150 -16.96 12.07 11.61
C GLY A 150 -15.60 12.20 12.27
N SER A 151 -14.52 12.31 11.50
CA SER A 151 -13.16 12.44 12.02
C SER A 151 -12.40 13.61 11.39
N THR A 152 -11.28 13.96 11.99
CA THR A 152 -10.26 14.84 11.41
C THR A 152 -9.00 14.06 11.12
N ASP A 153 -8.30 14.38 10.02
CA ASP A 153 -7.05 13.75 9.63
C ASP A 153 -6.00 14.82 9.31
N ARG A 154 -5.00 14.94 10.16
CA ARG A 154 -3.85 15.79 9.90
C ARG A 154 -2.84 15.05 9.03
N MET A 155 -2.60 15.55 7.83
CA MET A 155 -1.63 15.00 6.89
C MET A 155 -0.21 15.24 7.40
N ARG A 156 0.41 14.21 7.95
CA ARG A 156 1.79 14.21 8.44
C ARG A 156 2.39 12.82 8.25
N SER A 157 3.70 12.74 8.18
CA SER A 157 4.42 11.49 7.96
C SER A 157 5.06 10.95 9.23
N GLY A 158 5.27 9.64 9.26
CA GLY A 158 6.08 8.95 10.26
C GLY A 158 5.34 8.59 11.53
N GLN A 159 6.12 8.23 12.56
CA GLN A 159 5.64 7.75 13.85
C GLN A 159 5.47 8.87 14.88
N GLY A 160 6.12 10.01 14.68
CA GLY A 160 6.16 11.10 15.63
C GLY A 160 4.81 11.73 15.94
N GLY A 161 4.32 11.57 17.18
CA GLY A 161 3.15 12.26 17.70
C GLY A 161 1.79 11.82 17.14
N TYR A 162 1.68 10.78 16.32
CA TYR A 162 0.44 10.09 15.98
C TYR A 162 0.25 8.89 16.88
N GLN A 163 -0.98 8.36 17.03
CA GLN A 163 -1.26 7.24 17.95
C GLN A 163 -0.60 5.93 17.47
N LEU A 164 0.72 5.96 17.38
CA LEU A 164 1.54 4.86 16.91
C LEU A 164 1.20 3.54 17.56
N ARG A 165 1.03 3.58 18.88
CA ARG A 165 0.83 2.41 19.72
C ARG A 165 -0.26 1.47 19.25
N THR A 166 -1.36 2.04 18.76
CA THR A 166 -2.53 1.30 18.27
C THR A 166 -2.63 1.35 16.75
N HIS A 167 -2.50 2.54 16.16
CA HIS A 167 -2.83 2.77 14.75
C HIS A 167 -1.63 2.71 13.81
N GLY A 168 -0.43 2.68 14.36
CA GLY A 168 0.78 2.58 13.58
C GLY A 168 1.33 3.88 13.02
N GLY A 169 2.27 3.77 12.10
CA GLY A 169 2.85 4.85 11.33
C GLY A 169 1.83 5.56 10.44
N ARG A 170 2.26 6.65 9.85
CA ARG A 170 1.42 7.43 8.95
C ARG A 170 2.17 7.71 7.65
N VAL A 171 1.62 7.21 6.55
CA VAL A 171 1.97 7.61 5.19
C VAL A 171 0.80 8.41 4.62
N PRO A 172 0.90 9.76 4.62
CA PRO A 172 -0.20 10.63 4.26
C PRO A 172 -0.33 10.72 2.74
N ILE A 173 -1.43 10.23 2.19
CA ILE A 173 -1.74 10.33 0.77
C ILE A 173 -3.07 11.04 0.63
N PRO A 174 -3.10 12.31 0.18
CA PRO A 174 -4.31 13.12 0.14
C PRO A 174 -5.21 12.73 -1.06
N TRP A 175 -5.49 11.45 -1.17
CA TRP A 175 -6.42 10.83 -2.10
C TRP A 175 -7.67 10.39 -1.37
N LEU A 176 -8.79 11.01 -1.71
CA LEU A 176 -10.12 10.77 -1.17
C LEU A 176 -10.97 10.05 -2.20
N ILE A 177 -11.74 9.08 -1.75
CA ILE A 177 -12.73 8.37 -2.56
C ILE A 177 -14.09 8.52 -1.89
N GLY A 178 -14.97 9.30 -2.51
CA GLY A 178 -16.39 9.31 -2.17
C GLY A 178 -17.07 8.16 -2.90
N THR A 179 -17.53 7.16 -2.15
CA THR A 179 -18.08 5.92 -2.71
C THR A 179 -19.40 6.14 -3.49
N SER A 180 -19.94 7.35 -3.46
CA SER A 180 -21.09 7.80 -4.28
C SER A 180 -20.74 8.16 -5.73
N GLY A 181 -19.46 8.16 -6.13
CA GLY A 181 -19.06 8.33 -7.52
C GLY A 181 -18.10 9.47 -7.83
N TRP A 182 -17.28 9.87 -6.88
CA TRP A 182 -16.22 10.85 -7.06
C TRP A 182 -14.93 10.43 -6.34
N ALA A 183 -13.80 10.97 -6.80
CA ALA A 183 -12.56 10.93 -6.04
C ALA A 183 -11.74 12.19 -6.29
N MET A 184 -10.88 12.56 -5.34
CA MET A 184 -10.04 13.76 -5.41
C MET A 184 -8.64 13.47 -4.89
N PHE A 185 -7.63 13.88 -5.64
CA PHE A 185 -6.24 13.93 -5.19
C PHE A 185 -5.84 15.40 -5.01
N PHE A 186 -5.62 15.79 -3.76
CA PHE A 186 -5.04 17.09 -3.42
C PHE A 186 -3.53 16.98 -3.60
N HIS A 187 -2.98 17.60 -4.61
CA HIS A 187 -1.55 17.60 -4.87
C HIS A 187 -0.83 18.58 -3.91
N GLN A 188 -1.04 18.33 -2.61
CA GLN A 188 -0.53 19.13 -1.52
C GLN A 188 -0.32 18.22 -0.29
N PRO A 189 0.93 17.92 0.07
CA PRO A 189 1.24 16.86 1.04
C PRO A 189 0.91 17.22 2.49
N PHE A 190 0.65 18.49 2.79
CA PHE A 190 0.42 18.97 4.14
C PHE A 190 -0.90 19.72 4.27
N GLY A 191 -1.59 19.51 5.36
CA GLY A 191 -2.87 20.13 5.69
C GLY A 191 -3.65 19.26 6.66
N THR A 192 -4.89 19.63 6.89
CA THR A 192 -5.83 18.88 7.74
C THR A 192 -7.15 18.72 7.02
N PHE A 193 -7.61 17.48 6.90
CA PHE A 193 -8.98 17.21 6.50
C PHE A 193 -9.88 17.18 7.72
N ASP A 194 -11.04 17.81 7.62
CA ASP A 194 -12.12 17.75 8.62
C ASP A 194 -13.38 17.19 7.96
N PHE A 195 -13.85 16.05 8.48
CA PHE A 195 -15.05 15.36 8.00
C PHE A 195 -16.15 15.33 9.08
N THR A 196 -16.05 16.17 10.10
CA THR A 196 -16.98 16.14 11.25
C THR A 196 -18.32 16.82 10.94
N GLY A 197 -18.39 17.67 9.90
CA GLY A 197 -19.56 18.41 9.49
C GLY A 197 -20.32 17.81 8.30
N ALA A 198 -21.44 18.44 7.97
CA ALA A 198 -22.18 18.15 6.73
C ALA A 198 -21.42 18.58 5.48
N GLU A 199 -20.58 19.60 5.59
CA GLU A 199 -19.52 19.94 4.65
C GLU A 199 -18.19 19.51 5.27
N SER A 200 -17.41 18.79 4.50
CA SER A 200 -16.00 18.44 4.79
C SER A 200 -15.11 19.55 4.30
N SER A 201 -13.91 19.68 4.87
CA SER A 201 -12.97 20.70 4.44
C SER A 201 -11.53 20.24 4.48
N PHE A 202 -10.72 20.82 3.60
CA PHE A 202 -9.27 20.74 3.62
C PHE A 202 -8.70 22.08 4.04
N HIS A 203 -7.97 22.09 5.14
CA HIS A 203 -7.29 23.26 5.72
C HIS A 203 -5.81 23.19 5.36
N PRO A 204 -5.27 24.15 4.57
CA PRO A 204 -3.83 24.25 4.37
C PRO A 204 -3.15 24.60 5.70
N THR A 205 -1.85 24.34 5.83
CA THR A 205 -1.09 24.60 7.07
C THR A 205 -1.02 26.08 7.44
N SER A 206 -1.18 26.96 6.47
CA SER A 206 -1.31 28.40 6.62
C SER A 206 -1.90 29.00 5.33
N PRO A 207 -2.41 30.25 5.37
CA PRO A 207 -2.86 30.94 4.14
C PRO A 207 -1.74 31.09 3.10
N ALA A 208 -0.49 31.23 3.53
CA ALA A 208 0.65 31.25 2.61
C ALA A 208 0.85 29.91 1.87
N ALA A 209 0.52 28.79 2.51
CA ALA A 209 0.60 27.46 1.94
C ALA A 209 -0.67 27.04 1.13
N ALA A 210 -1.70 27.88 1.07
CA ALA A 210 -2.93 27.58 0.34
C ALA A 210 -2.73 27.55 -1.18
N LEU A 211 -1.68 28.20 -1.70
CA LEU A 211 -1.42 28.34 -3.12
C LEU A 211 0.06 28.00 -3.45
N PRO A 212 0.31 27.37 -4.61
CA PRO A 212 -0.67 26.93 -5.60
C PRO A 212 -1.58 25.83 -5.05
N LEU A 213 -2.88 25.89 -5.33
CA LEU A 213 -3.81 24.78 -5.07
C LEU A 213 -3.94 23.96 -6.35
N ASP A 214 -3.82 22.64 -6.22
CA ASP A 214 -3.86 21.72 -7.35
C ASP A 214 -4.62 20.45 -6.98
N ILE A 215 -5.75 20.22 -7.63
CA ILE A 215 -6.65 19.11 -7.32
C ILE A 215 -6.98 18.33 -8.59
N PHE A 216 -6.78 17.02 -8.55
CA PHE A 216 -7.24 16.11 -9.58
C PHE A 216 -8.58 15.52 -9.16
N VAL A 217 -9.59 15.65 -10.00
CA VAL A 217 -10.95 15.20 -9.71
C VAL A 217 -11.34 14.11 -10.68
N VAL A 218 -11.80 12.98 -10.14
CA VAL A 218 -12.33 11.84 -10.89
C VAL A 218 -13.83 11.74 -10.65
N VAL A 219 -14.59 11.54 -11.72
CA VAL A 219 -16.05 11.34 -11.67
C VAL A 219 -16.39 10.01 -12.31
N SER A 220 -16.70 9.02 -11.51
CA SER A 220 -17.13 7.70 -11.98
C SER A 220 -17.86 6.94 -10.86
N ARG A 221 -18.90 6.20 -11.19
CA ARG A 221 -19.54 5.24 -10.28
C ARG A 221 -18.88 3.85 -10.33
N ASP A 222 -18.06 3.56 -11.33
CA ASP A 222 -17.28 2.32 -11.37
C ASP A 222 -16.00 2.48 -10.54
N PRO A 223 -15.85 1.75 -9.43
CA PRO A 223 -14.66 1.80 -8.59
C PRO A 223 -13.37 1.46 -9.33
N ARG A 224 -13.44 0.56 -10.31
CA ARG A 224 -12.27 0.16 -11.10
C ARG A 224 -11.76 1.31 -11.96
N THR A 225 -12.68 2.10 -12.51
CA THR A 225 -12.33 3.32 -13.23
C THR A 225 -11.64 4.32 -12.29
N ILE A 226 -12.15 4.53 -11.07
CA ILE A 226 -11.53 5.42 -10.08
C ILE A 226 -10.08 4.98 -9.77
N MET A 227 -9.87 3.69 -9.54
CA MET A 227 -8.54 3.16 -9.25
C MET A 227 -7.59 3.25 -10.45
N ALA A 228 -8.09 2.98 -11.66
CA ALA A 228 -7.29 3.08 -12.89
C ALA A 228 -6.88 4.53 -13.18
N GLU A 229 -7.78 5.49 -12.99
CA GLU A 229 -7.47 6.93 -13.14
C GLU A 229 -6.40 7.37 -12.13
N TYR A 230 -6.51 6.93 -10.87
CA TYR A 230 -5.49 7.22 -9.85
C TYR A 230 -4.13 6.60 -10.19
N ALA A 231 -4.11 5.34 -10.62
CA ALA A 231 -2.89 4.69 -11.09
C ALA A 231 -2.31 5.39 -12.35
N GLY A 232 -3.17 5.90 -13.22
CA GLY A 232 -2.77 6.74 -14.34
C GLY A 232 -2.13 8.07 -13.93
N LEU A 233 -2.55 8.65 -12.81
CA LEU A 233 -1.97 9.88 -12.26
C LEU A 233 -0.65 9.65 -11.55
N THR A 234 -0.58 8.64 -10.68
CA THR A 234 0.55 8.44 -9.75
C THR A 234 1.49 7.30 -10.15
N GLY A 235 1.15 6.58 -11.21
CA GLY A 235 1.88 5.43 -11.73
C GLY A 235 1.36 4.09 -11.20
N HIS A 236 1.53 3.06 -12.01
CA HIS A 236 1.16 1.69 -11.65
C HIS A 236 2.19 1.08 -10.69
N PRO A 237 1.76 0.16 -9.81
CA PRO A 237 2.70 -0.63 -9.02
C PRO A 237 3.63 -1.48 -9.90
N GLU A 238 4.89 -1.60 -9.49
CA GLU A 238 5.84 -2.52 -10.11
C GLU A 238 5.69 -3.92 -9.51
N LEU A 239 6.03 -4.94 -10.32
CA LEU A 239 5.98 -6.34 -9.91
C LEU A 239 7.17 -6.66 -9.02
N PRO A 240 6.98 -7.08 -7.76
CA PRO A 240 8.07 -7.41 -6.84
C PRO A 240 8.65 -8.79 -7.15
N PRO A 241 9.81 -9.17 -6.59
CA PRO A 241 10.30 -10.53 -6.66
C PRO A 241 9.34 -11.48 -5.92
N LEU A 242 9.10 -12.67 -6.47
CA LEU A 242 8.12 -13.63 -5.94
C LEU A 242 8.42 -14.02 -4.47
N TRP A 243 9.68 -14.16 -4.11
CA TRP A 243 10.09 -14.52 -2.75
C TRP A 243 9.59 -13.51 -1.69
N SER A 244 9.44 -12.25 -2.06
CA SER A 244 8.94 -11.21 -1.14
C SER A 244 7.47 -11.39 -0.74
N LEU A 245 6.74 -12.22 -1.46
CA LEU A 245 5.37 -12.62 -1.16
C LEU A 245 5.29 -13.89 -0.30
N GLY A 246 6.40 -14.57 -0.05
CA GLY A 246 6.52 -15.66 0.92
C GLY A 246 6.61 -15.15 2.35
N TYR A 247 6.83 -16.06 3.29
CA TYR A 247 7.03 -15.70 4.70
C TYR A 247 8.44 -15.15 4.95
N GLN A 248 8.52 -14.11 5.76
CA GLN A 248 9.76 -13.43 6.14
C GLN A 248 9.87 -13.40 7.68
N GLN A 249 11.02 -13.80 8.20
CA GLN A 249 11.32 -13.73 9.63
C GLN A 249 12.32 -12.61 9.90
N SER A 250 11.96 -11.69 10.76
CA SER A 250 12.87 -10.63 11.21
C SER A 250 13.48 -10.96 12.57
N HIS A 251 14.76 -10.62 12.69
CA HIS A 251 15.54 -10.76 13.91
C HIS A 251 16.00 -9.43 14.44
N ARG A 252 15.86 -9.22 15.74
CA ARG A 252 16.31 -7.98 16.37
C ARG A 252 17.64 -8.14 17.10
N THR A 253 17.84 -9.21 17.83
CA THR A 253 18.94 -9.34 18.77
C THR A 253 19.53 -10.74 18.74
N LEU A 254 20.13 -11.11 17.60
CA LEU A 254 20.91 -12.35 17.52
C LEU A 254 22.34 -12.10 18.02
N ALA A 255 22.84 -13.03 18.82
CA ALA A 255 24.14 -12.89 19.45
C ALA A 255 25.32 -13.04 18.47
N GLY A 256 25.11 -13.68 17.33
CA GLY A 256 26.13 -13.90 16.32
C GLY A 256 25.69 -14.84 15.21
N ARG A 257 26.69 -15.27 14.42
CA ARG A 257 26.53 -16.15 13.26
C ARG A 257 25.73 -17.42 13.58
N GLU A 258 26.09 -18.10 14.64
CA GLU A 258 25.51 -19.42 14.97
C GLU A 258 24.00 -19.32 15.22
N GLY A 259 23.52 -18.27 15.89
CA GLY A 259 22.10 -18.06 16.11
C GLY A 259 21.31 -17.86 14.81
N ILE A 260 21.89 -17.16 13.81
CA ILE A 260 21.26 -16.98 12.50
C ILE A 260 21.14 -18.33 11.77
N LEU A 261 22.23 -19.08 11.74
CA LEU A 261 22.28 -20.36 11.01
C LEU A 261 21.45 -21.44 11.70
N GLU A 262 21.38 -21.44 13.02
CA GLU A 262 20.52 -22.34 13.78
C GLU A 262 19.05 -22.11 13.46
N GLU A 263 18.65 -20.85 13.37
CA GLU A 263 17.27 -20.53 13.05
C GLU A 263 16.90 -20.91 11.60
N ALA A 264 17.77 -20.62 10.65
CA ALA A 264 17.58 -21.06 9.26
C ALA A 264 17.41 -22.59 9.19
N ARG A 265 18.30 -23.33 9.84
CA ARG A 265 18.21 -24.80 9.94
C ARG A 265 16.90 -25.25 10.58
N THR A 266 16.46 -24.58 11.68
CA THR A 266 15.22 -24.92 12.38
C THR A 266 14.01 -24.80 11.45
N PHE A 267 13.91 -23.75 10.62
CA PHE A 267 12.85 -23.66 9.61
C PHE A 267 12.85 -24.87 8.67
N ARG A 268 14.03 -25.27 8.15
CA ARG A 268 14.15 -26.41 7.22
C ARG A 268 13.89 -27.76 7.89
N GLU A 269 14.43 -27.99 9.08
CA GLU A 269 14.22 -29.21 9.87
C GLU A 269 12.73 -29.39 10.25
N LYS A 270 12.10 -28.32 10.71
CA LYS A 270 10.66 -28.30 11.00
C LYS A 270 9.78 -28.29 9.73
N LYS A 271 10.37 -28.14 8.55
CA LYS A 271 9.64 -28.00 7.29
C LYS A 271 8.60 -26.88 7.36
N LEU A 272 8.95 -25.75 7.93
CA LEU A 272 8.13 -24.56 7.95
C LEU A 272 8.54 -23.66 6.78
N PRO A 273 7.59 -23.30 5.90
CA PRO A 273 7.88 -22.41 4.77
C PRO A 273 8.45 -21.06 5.22
N CYS A 274 9.56 -20.64 4.62
CA CYS A 274 10.16 -19.33 4.85
C CYS A 274 11.10 -18.97 3.70
N ASP A 275 10.98 -17.75 3.14
CA ASP A 275 11.80 -17.27 2.04
C ASP A 275 12.93 -16.37 2.48
N ALA A 276 12.76 -15.57 3.53
CA ALA A 276 13.74 -14.55 3.85
C ALA A 276 13.97 -14.39 5.35
N LEU A 277 15.21 -14.09 5.69
CA LEU A 277 15.61 -13.62 7.00
C LEU A 277 15.96 -12.14 6.91
N ILE A 278 15.34 -11.33 7.77
CA ILE A 278 15.61 -9.91 7.85
C ILE A 278 16.45 -9.63 9.07
N TYR A 279 17.66 -9.12 8.85
CA TYR A 279 18.62 -8.90 9.90
C TYR A 279 18.61 -7.44 10.36
N LEU A 280 18.27 -7.25 11.64
CA LEU A 280 18.25 -5.96 12.31
C LEU A 280 19.55 -5.79 13.09
N GLY A 281 20.44 -4.95 12.58
CA GLY A 281 21.52 -4.37 13.36
C GLY A 281 21.13 -2.97 13.74
N THR A 282 21.79 -2.30 14.51
CA THR A 282 21.76 -0.89 14.92
C THR A 282 22.26 -0.76 16.35
N GLY A 283 22.15 0.40 16.98
CA GLY A 283 22.43 0.58 18.40
C GLY A 283 21.66 -0.31 19.37
N PHE A 284 20.66 -1.07 18.87
CA PHE A 284 19.88 -2.04 19.67
C PHE A 284 20.52 -3.44 19.70
N CYS A 285 21.46 -3.71 18.81
CA CYS A 285 22.16 -4.99 18.72
C CYS A 285 23.67 -4.74 18.61
N PRO A 286 24.36 -4.52 19.72
CA PRO A 286 25.77 -4.12 19.71
C PRO A 286 26.73 -5.13 19.09
N SER A 287 26.31 -6.36 18.89
CA SER A 287 27.09 -7.41 18.23
C SER A 287 26.72 -7.63 16.76
N GLY A 288 25.74 -6.88 16.22
CA GLY A 288 25.14 -7.19 14.92
C GLY A 288 25.71 -6.38 13.76
N TRP A 289 24.82 -6.15 12.81
CA TRP A 289 25.00 -5.34 11.61
C TRP A 289 24.78 -3.86 11.95
N ASN A 290 25.55 -2.95 11.34
CA ASN A 290 25.34 -1.49 11.38
C ASN A 290 25.18 -0.94 12.80
N THR A 291 26.06 -1.32 13.71
CA THR A 291 25.95 -1.06 15.15
C THR A 291 25.87 0.43 15.52
N ASN A 292 26.43 1.32 14.69
CA ASN A 292 26.41 2.78 14.90
C ASN A 292 25.46 3.52 13.94
N ASN A 293 24.49 2.87 13.33
CA ASN A 293 23.53 3.48 12.41
C ASN A 293 24.19 4.30 11.28
N GLY A 294 24.58 3.64 10.21
CA GLY A 294 25.17 4.27 9.03
C GLY A 294 26.57 3.79 8.69
N GLU A 295 27.12 2.84 9.43
CA GLU A 295 28.46 2.28 9.12
C GLU A 295 28.44 1.28 7.96
N PHE A 296 27.30 0.72 7.59
CA PHE A 296 27.12 -0.31 6.54
C PHE A 296 28.11 -1.49 6.65
N GLN A 297 28.42 -1.89 7.87
CA GLN A 297 29.36 -2.97 8.17
C GLN A 297 28.84 -3.85 9.31
N PHE A 298 29.30 -5.09 9.31
CA PHE A 298 29.13 -5.99 10.45
C PHE A 298 30.23 -5.78 11.49
N ASN A 299 29.89 -6.04 12.73
CA ASN A 299 30.87 -6.13 13.81
C ASN A 299 31.81 -7.32 13.51
N GLN A 300 33.04 -7.01 13.11
CA GLN A 300 34.04 -8.00 12.68
C GLN A 300 34.45 -9.00 13.77
N LYS A 301 34.23 -8.67 15.05
CA LYS A 301 34.51 -9.59 16.16
C LYS A 301 33.49 -10.73 16.24
N VAL A 302 32.27 -10.48 15.81
CA VAL A 302 31.14 -11.41 15.88
C VAL A 302 30.84 -12.02 14.51
N PHE A 303 31.00 -11.22 13.46
CA PHE A 303 30.78 -11.59 12.07
C PHE A 303 32.04 -11.30 11.24
N PRO A 304 33.11 -12.11 11.39
CA PRO A 304 34.37 -11.87 10.68
C PRO A 304 34.23 -12.06 9.15
N ASP A 305 33.29 -12.86 8.69
CA ASP A 305 33.01 -13.13 7.29
C ASP A 305 31.48 -13.15 7.02
N PRO A 306 30.86 -11.98 6.82
CA PRO A 306 29.44 -11.90 6.51
C PRO A 306 29.07 -12.61 5.21
N LYS A 307 29.95 -12.59 4.21
CA LYS A 307 29.72 -13.26 2.92
C LYS A 307 29.51 -14.75 3.09
N ALA A 308 30.33 -15.41 3.90
CA ALA A 308 30.20 -16.86 4.15
C ALA A 308 28.85 -17.20 4.81
N ILE A 309 28.29 -16.29 5.64
CA ILE A 309 26.97 -16.46 6.23
C ILE A 309 25.89 -16.35 5.14
N PHE A 310 25.98 -15.34 4.27
CA PHE A 310 25.02 -15.16 3.18
C PHE A 310 25.06 -16.33 2.19
N ASP A 311 26.26 -16.79 1.83
CA ASP A 311 26.44 -17.94 0.95
C ASP A 311 25.78 -19.20 1.54
N GLN A 312 25.91 -19.43 2.86
CA GLN A 312 25.27 -20.55 3.54
C GLN A 312 23.75 -20.41 3.58
N LEU A 313 23.22 -19.22 3.90
CA LEU A 313 21.78 -18.96 3.86
C LEU A 313 21.20 -19.16 2.46
N HIS A 314 21.93 -18.72 1.42
CA HIS A 314 21.52 -18.94 0.03
C HIS A 314 21.53 -20.43 -0.36
N GLN A 315 22.49 -21.22 0.15
CA GLN A 315 22.50 -22.68 -0.05
C GLN A 315 21.28 -23.35 0.59
N GLU A 316 20.79 -22.78 1.68
CA GLU A 316 19.55 -23.22 2.35
C GLU A 316 18.31 -22.53 1.78
N HIS A 317 18.46 -21.81 0.66
CA HIS A 317 17.38 -21.10 -0.06
C HIS A 317 16.71 -19.99 0.73
N PHE A 318 17.41 -19.29 1.61
CA PHE A 318 16.97 -18.07 2.23
C PHE A 318 17.49 -16.84 1.49
N LYS A 319 16.65 -15.82 1.40
CA LYS A 319 17.01 -14.48 1.02
C LYS A 319 17.40 -13.67 2.26
N VAL A 320 18.31 -12.71 2.10
CA VAL A 320 18.81 -11.87 3.19
C VAL A 320 18.45 -10.43 2.94
N ALA A 321 17.71 -9.82 3.87
CA ALA A 321 17.47 -8.39 3.88
C ALA A 321 18.12 -7.72 5.09
N LEU A 322 18.69 -6.54 4.88
CA LEU A 322 19.37 -5.78 5.94
C LEU A 322 18.60 -4.51 6.29
N HIS A 323 18.46 -4.27 7.57
CA HIS A 323 17.86 -3.06 8.13
C HIS A 323 18.84 -1.88 8.03
N VAL A 324 18.35 -0.71 7.64
CA VAL A 324 19.11 0.54 7.60
C VAL A 324 18.28 1.70 8.12
N VAL A 325 18.95 2.62 8.82
CA VAL A 325 18.35 3.83 9.40
C VAL A 325 18.99 5.05 8.74
N ILE A 326 18.20 6.08 8.46
CA ILE A 326 18.68 7.36 7.96
C ILE A 326 18.32 8.48 8.92
N LYS A 327 19.26 9.38 9.18
CA LYS A 327 19.09 10.57 10.03
C LYS A 327 18.93 11.86 9.23
N ALA A 328 19.06 11.81 7.92
CA ALA A 328 18.90 12.96 7.03
C ALA A 328 17.52 13.61 7.17
N ARG A 329 17.43 14.91 6.89
CA ARG A 329 16.18 15.68 6.88
C ARG A 329 15.60 15.84 5.48
N GLN A 330 16.42 15.67 4.46
CA GLN A 330 16.05 15.75 3.06
C GLN A 330 16.96 14.87 2.21
N MET A 331 16.49 14.53 1.01
CA MET A 331 17.27 13.87 -0.02
C MET A 331 16.99 14.55 -1.36
N HIS A 332 18.03 14.72 -2.17
CA HIS A 332 17.93 15.42 -3.45
C HIS A 332 18.57 14.61 -4.57
N GLY A 333 18.01 14.74 -5.77
CA GLY A 333 18.57 14.16 -6.98
C GLY A 333 18.23 12.69 -7.18
N THR A 334 19.08 11.98 -7.91
CA THR A 334 18.93 10.57 -8.28
C THR A 334 20.19 9.78 -7.95
N VAL A 335 20.12 8.44 -8.04
CA VAL A 335 21.30 7.56 -7.86
C VAL A 335 22.35 7.70 -8.98
N ARG A 336 22.04 8.45 -10.04
CA ARG A 336 22.93 8.71 -11.18
C ARG A 336 23.51 10.12 -11.17
N ASP A 337 23.09 10.97 -10.25
CA ASP A 337 23.63 12.31 -10.12
C ASP A 337 25.05 12.26 -9.57
N ALA A 338 25.84 13.27 -9.92
CA ALA A 338 27.16 13.44 -9.30
C ALA A 338 27.01 13.82 -7.82
N CYS A 339 27.94 13.32 -6.97
CA CYS A 339 27.99 13.68 -5.56
C CYS A 339 28.60 15.06 -5.36
N ASP A 340 27.95 15.90 -4.56
CA ASP A 340 28.48 17.17 -4.08
C ASP A 340 29.28 16.95 -2.79
N PRO A 341 30.60 17.14 -2.77
CA PRO A 341 31.41 16.90 -1.58
C PRO A 341 31.15 17.88 -0.42
N GLN A 342 30.36 18.94 -0.66
CA GLN A 342 30.00 19.93 0.37
C GLN A 342 28.70 19.61 1.09
N GLN A 343 27.92 18.61 0.60
CA GLN A 343 26.67 18.19 1.21
C GLN A 343 26.82 16.84 1.92
N PRO A 344 26.03 16.58 2.98
CA PRO A 344 26.00 15.28 3.63
C PRO A 344 25.70 14.15 2.64
N ILE A 345 26.43 13.05 2.77
CA ILE A 345 26.25 11.87 1.87
C ILE A 345 24.82 11.34 1.94
N GLU A 346 24.23 11.30 3.14
CA GLU A 346 22.89 10.79 3.40
C GLU A 346 21.78 11.62 2.73
N GLU A 347 22.08 12.87 2.34
CA GLU A 347 21.13 13.74 1.64
C GLU A 347 21.18 13.56 0.11
N GLN A 348 22.17 12.82 -0.42
CA GLN A 348 22.43 12.62 -1.84
C GLN A 348 22.24 11.12 -2.20
N PRO A 349 21.20 10.74 -2.97
CA PRO A 349 20.92 9.34 -3.25
C PRO A 349 22.06 8.56 -3.90
N SER A 350 22.84 9.19 -4.79
CA SER A 350 23.97 8.52 -5.46
C SER A 350 25.10 8.19 -4.47
N CYS A 351 25.43 9.11 -3.60
CA CYS A 351 26.47 8.91 -2.57
C CYS A 351 25.98 7.93 -1.49
N TYR A 352 24.72 8.10 -1.06
CA TYR A 352 24.14 7.22 -0.05
C TYR A 352 24.01 5.77 -0.55
N TRP A 353 23.63 5.57 -1.82
CA TRP A 353 23.67 4.22 -2.42
C TRP A 353 25.08 3.64 -2.49
N ALA A 354 26.09 4.47 -2.74
CA ALA A 354 27.46 4.00 -2.79
C ALA A 354 27.91 3.33 -1.48
N GLU A 355 27.41 3.82 -0.32
CA GLU A 355 27.68 3.18 0.99
C GLU A 355 27.10 1.77 1.12
N HIS A 356 26.04 1.44 0.38
CA HIS A 356 25.40 0.12 0.40
C HIS A 356 26.13 -0.92 -0.47
N ARG A 357 26.90 -0.47 -1.49
CA ARG A 357 27.37 -1.34 -2.59
C ARG A 357 28.31 -2.42 -2.13
N ASP A 358 29.19 -2.12 -1.17
CA ASP A 358 30.16 -3.10 -0.69
C ASP A 358 29.46 -4.33 -0.08
N ILE A 359 28.56 -4.11 0.87
CA ILE A 359 27.83 -5.20 1.51
C ILE A 359 26.80 -5.84 0.55
N PHE A 360 26.21 -5.06 -0.38
CA PHE A 360 25.32 -5.58 -1.40
C PHE A 360 26.03 -6.57 -2.34
N SER A 361 27.28 -6.30 -2.68
CA SER A 361 28.09 -7.20 -3.50
C SER A 361 28.40 -8.53 -2.81
N GLN A 362 28.31 -8.60 -1.48
CA GLN A 362 28.58 -9.80 -0.70
C GLN A 362 27.37 -10.76 -0.65
N GLY A 363 26.18 -10.36 -1.15
CA GLY A 363 25.05 -11.28 -1.27
C GLY A 363 23.75 -10.81 -0.62
N VAL A 364 23.63 -9.54 -0.24
CA VAL A 364 22.35 -9.00 0.24
C VAL A 364 21.31 -9.02 -0.88
N ASP A 365 20.10 -9.51 -0.60
CA ASP A 365 19.01 -9.62 -1.56
C ASP A 365 18.02 -8.45 -1.45
N GLY A 366 17.95 -7.77 -0.31
CA GLY A 366 17.00 -6.70 -0.11
C GLY A 366 17.32 -5.80 1.08
N TRP A 367 16.51 -4.77 1.23
CA TRP A 367 16.72 -3.73 2.23
C TRP A 367 15.47 -3.47 3.06
N TRP A 368 15.69 -3.11 4.32
CA TRP A 368 14.65 -2.59 5.19
C TRP A 368 15.03 -1.16 5.63
N PRO A 369 14.74 -0.14 4.79
CA PRO A 369 14.92 1.27 5.15
C PRO A 369 13.89 1.73 6.19
N ASP A 370 14.27 1.56 7.46
CA ASP A 370 13.52 1.99 8.63
C ASP A 370 13.76 3.47 8.94
N GLU A 371 12.98 4.02 9.89
CA GLU A 371 13.01 5.44 10.28
C GLU A 371 12.89 6.39 9.07
N GLY A 372 13.57 7.53 9.11
CA GLY A 372 13.45 8.55 8.07
C GLY A 372 12.28 9.52 8.31
N ASP A 373 11.67 9.49 9.50
CA ASP A 373 10.61 10.42 9.88
C ASP A 373 11.03 11.91 9.81
N PRO A 374 12.33 12.29 10.00
CA PRO A 374 12.79 13.65 9.78
C PRO A 374 12.80 14.10 8.31
N LEU A 375 12.78 13.17 7.36
CA LEU A 375 12.74 13.50 5.94
C LEU A 375 11.44 14.22 5.58
N ASN A 376 11.50 15.18 4.67
CA ASN A 376 10.30 15.75 4.07
C ASN A 376 9.65 14.76 3.10
N ILE A 377 8.41 15.00 2.71
CA ILE A 377 7.63 14.05 1.89
C ILE A 377 8.24 13.80 0.50
N PRO A 378 8.72 14.80 -0.27
CA PRO A 378 9.43 14.51 -1.52
C PRO A 378 10.66 13.62 -1.31
N SER A 379 11.39 13.81 -0.22
CA SER A 379 12.56 13.01 0.11
C SER A 379 12.23 11.56 0.43
N HIS A 380 11.04 11.28 0.97
CA HIS A 380 10.57 9.90 1.12
C HIS A 380 10.47 9.19 -0.24
N LEU A 381 9.94 9.85 -1.27
CA LEU A 381 9.90 9.29 -2.62
C LEU A 381 11.30 9.12 -3.22
N VAL A 382 12.20 10.08 -3.00
CA VAL A 382 13.60 9.95 -3.43
C VAL A 382 14.26 8.73 -2.77
N ARG A 383 14.00 8.50 -1.47
CA ARG A 383 14.48 7.30 -0.77
C ARG A 383 13.86 6.01 -1.31
N ASN A 384 12.55 5.97 -1.55
CA ASN A 384 11.89 4.81 -2.16
C ASN A 384 12.50 4.51 -3.54
N ARG A 385 12.70 5.54 -4.37
CA ARG A 385 13.33 5.44 -5.68
C ARG A 385 14.77 4.94 -5.60
N MET A 386 15.55 5.41 -4.64
CA MET A 386 16.95 4.97 -4.45
C MET A 386 17.04 3.46 -4.21
N TYR A 387 16.19 2.89 -3.36
CA TYR A 387 16.17 1.44 -3.08
C TYR A 387 15.58 0.61 -4.23
N TRP A 388 14.99 1.26 -5.23
CA TRP A 388 14.58 0.63 -6.48
C TRP A 388 15.66 0.75 -7.57
N GLU A 389 16.18 1.95 -7.81
CA GLU A 389 17.14 2.20 -8.88
C GLU A 389 18.57 1.79 -8.51
N GLY A 390 18.96 1.97 -7.26
CA GLY A 390 20.31 1.65 -6.78
C GLY A 390 20.71 0.19 -7.00
N PRO A 391 19.93 -0.80 -6.52
CA PRO A 391 20.23 -2.21 -6.77
C PRO A 391 20.37 -2.55 -8.27
N GLN A 392 19.59 -1.89 -9.13
CA GLN A 392 19.62 -2.12 -10.58
C GLN A 392 20.88 -1.59 -11.26
N LEU A 393 21.66 -0.71 -10.62
CA LEU A 393 22.99 -0.31 -11.13
C LEU A 393 23.96 -1.49 -11.14
N ASP A 394 23.84 -2.39 -10.15
CA ASP A 394 24.75 -3.51 -9.95
C ASP A 394 24.14 -4.84 -10.44
N ARG A 395 22.81 -4.98 -10.37
CA ARG A 395 22.04 -6.16 -10.84
C ARG A 395 20.86 -5.73 -11.71
N PRO A 396 21.10 -5.28 -12.95
CA PRO A 396 20.10 -4.54 -13.76
C PRO A 396 18.90 -5.38 -14.20
N ASN A 397 18.97 -6.70 -14.12
CA ASN A 397 17.87 -7.58 -14.51
C ASN A 397 17.13 -8.20 -13.31
N GLU A 398 17.57 -7.92 -12.08
CA GLU A 398 16.90 -8.42 -10.87
C GLU A 398 15.87 -7.40 -10.36
N ARG A 399 14.72 -7.89 -9.87
CA ARG A 399 13.71 -7.06 -9.21
C ARG A 399 14.16 -6.78 -7.78
N PRO A 400 14.35 -5.51 -7.40
CA PRO A 400 14.71 -5.15 -6.03
C PRO A 400 13.58 -5.41 -5.02
N TYR A 401 13.97 -5.57 -3.77
CA TYR A 401 13.06 -5.59 -2.62
C TYR A 401 13.48 -4.54 -1.61
N ALA A 402 12.50 -3.74 -1.15
CA ALA A 402 12.68 -2.84 -0.03
C ALA A 402 11.41 -2.71 0.80
N LEU A 403 11.57 -2.78 2.14
CA LEU A 403 10.51 -2.60 3.12
C LEU A 403 10.65 -1.23 3.78
N HIS A 404 9.75 -0.32 3.46
CA HIS A 404 9.76 1.07 3.90
C HIS A 404 8.78 1.34 5.04
N ARG A 405 9.12 2.30 5.92
CA ARG A 405 8.19 2.85 6.91
C ARG A 405 7.53 4.15 6.43
N ASN A 406 8.13 4.82 5.48
CA ASN A 406 7.71 6.11 4.97
C ASN A 406 7.60 6.09 3.45
N GLY A 407 6.72 6.94 2.95
CA GLY A 407 6.50 7.11 1.53
C GLY A 407 5.51 8.24 1.25
N TYR A 408 5.04 8.28 0.02
CA TYR A 408 4.00 9.20 -0.45
C TYR A 408 3.31 8.64 -1.69
N ALA A 409 2.31 9.35 -2.23
CA ALA A 409 1.69 9.00 -3.51
C ALA A 409 2.77 8.80 -4.59
N GLY A 410 2.69 7.71 -5.33
CA GLY A 410 3.70 7.37 -6.35
C GLY A 410 4.78 6.38 -5.90
N MET A 411 4.90 6.07 -4.60
CA MET A 411 5.90 5.11 -4.10
C MET A 411 5.71 3.69 -4.68
N GLN A 412 4.49 3.34 -5.08
CA GLN A 412 4.18 2.03 -5.68
C GLN A 412 4.96 1.75 -6.96
N ARG A 413 5.39 2.79 -7.70
CA ARG A 413 6.25 2.66 -8.89
C ARG A 413 7.61 2.01 -8.61
N TYR A 414 7.96 1.87 -7.35
CA TYR A 414 9.23 1.35 -6.88
C TYR A 414 9.07 -0.01 -6.15
N ALA A 415 7.99 -0.73 -6.41
CA ALA A 415 7.64 -1.99 -5.74
C ALA A 415 7.82 -1.93 -4.20
N SER A 416 7.62 -0.75 -3.61
CA SER A 416 7.86 -0.51 -2.19
C SER A 416 6.86 -1.29 -1.34
N PHE A 417 7.39 -2.12 -0.43
CA PHE A 417 6.63 -2.69 0.67
C PHE A 417 6.53 -1.67 1.80
N LEU A 418 5.44 -1.74 2.54
CA LEU A 418 5.16 -0.84 3.67
C LEU A 418 4.67 -1.64 4.87
N TRP A 419 5.09 -1.26 6.08
CA TRP A 419 4.54 -1.83 7.32
C TRP A 419 4.11 -0.74 8.29
N SER A 420 3.21 -1.08 9.20
CA SER A 420 2.55 -0.14 10.12
C SER A 420 3.45 0.44 11.24
N GLY A 421 4.75 0.14 11.26
CA GLY A 421 5.66 0.67 12.29
C GLY A 421 5.55 -0.05 13.64
N ASP A 422 6.02 0.60 14.72
CA ASP A 422 6.23 0.02 16.05
C ASP A 422 4.94 -0.01 16.89
N VAL A 423 4.01 -0.85 16.50
CA VAL A 423 2.68 -0.95 17.14
C VAL A 423 2.69 -1.84 18.40
N TYR A 424 1.69 -1.66 19.25
CA TYR A 424 1.51 -2.48 20.45
C TYR A 424 0.83 -3.81 20.14
N SER A 425 1.23 -4.83 20.88
CA SER A 425 0.62 -6.16 20.87
C SER A 425 -0.71 -6.12 21.62
N THR A 426 -1.77 -5.60 20.99
CA THR A 426 -3.11 -5.50 21.55
C THR A 426 -4.19 -5.93 20.56
N TRP A 427 -5.34 -6.38 21.06
CA TRP A 427 -6.51 -6.70 20.25
C TRP A 427 -7.05 -5.48 19.49
N GLU A 428 -6.99 -4.30 20.11
CA GLU A 428 -7.38 -3.05 19.45
C GLU A 428 -6.48 -2.76 18.23
N THR A 429 -5.18 -2.96 18.36
CA THR A 429 -4.24 -2.79 17.25
C THR A 429 -4.57 -3.76 16.11
N LEU A 430 -4.75 -5.04 16.39
CA LEU A 430 -5.12 -6.02 15.37
C LEU A 430 -6.41 -5.61 14.64
N ARG A 431 -7.45 -5.22 15.38
CA ARG A 431 -8.73 -4.81 14.81
C ARG A 431 -8.60 -3.58 13.92
N THR A 432 -7.86 -2.56 14.33
CA THR A 432 -7.70 -1.33 13.56
C THR A 432 -6.83 -1.49 12.32
N HIS A 433 -5.98 -2.51 12.28
CA HIS A 433 -5.10 -2.77 11.14
C HIS A 433 -5.84 -3.27 9.89
N ILE A 434 -7.04 -3.81 10.02
CA ILE A 434 -7.84 -4.25 8.86
C ILE A 434 -8.28 -3.05 8.02
N PRO A 435 -9.00 -2.03 8.57
CA PRO A 435 -9.34 -0.84 7.81
C PRO A 435 -8.11 -0.03 7.34
N ILE A 436 -7.01 -0.04 8.11
CA ILE A 436 -5.76 0.61 7.70
C ILE A 436 -5.22 -0.04 6.44
N ALA A 437 -5.12 -1.37 6.40
CA ALA A 437 -4.64 -2.12 5.23
C ALA A 437 -5.48 -1.84 3.98
N VAL A 438 -6.81 -1.86 4.14
CA VAL A 438 -7.75 -1.63 3.03
C VAL A 438 -7.61 -0.21 2.48
N ASN A 439 -7.60 0.81 3.35
CA ASN A 439 -7.43 2.21 2.91
C ASN A 439 -6.05 2.47 2.29
N THR A 440 -4.99 1.83 2.83
CA THR A 440 -3.64 1.91 2.26
C THR A 440 -3.63 1.36 0.82
N GLY A 441 -4.26 0.21 0.60
CA GLY A 441 -4.41 -0.38 -0.73
C GLY A 441 -5.19 0.53 -1.70
N LEU A 442 -6.28 1.15 -1.24
CA LEU A 442 -7.08 2.10 -2.03
C LEU A 442 -6.31 3.38 -2.41
N THR A 443 -5.20 3.67 -1.75
CA THR A 443 -4.32 4.80 -2.08
C THR A 443 -3.10 4.41 -2.92
N GLY A 444 -3.16 3.23 -3.57
CA GLY A 444 -2.18 2.78 -4.54
C GLY A 444 -0.99 2.03 -3.95
N ILE A 445 -0.95 1.76 -2.64
CA ILE A 445 0.12 0.99 -1.98
C ILE A 445 -0.37 -0.46 -1.77
N PRO A 446 -0.07 -1.40 -2.69
CA PRO A 446 -0.63 -2.75 -2.63
C PRO A 446 0.16 -3.69 -1.70
N TYR A 447 1.43 -3.39 -1.39
CA TYR A 447 2.34 -4.29 -0.68
C TYR A 447 2.48 -3.86 0.78
N TRP A 448 1.41 -4.07 1.54
CA TRP A 448 1.33 -3.68 2.94
C TRP A 448 1.28 -4.89 3.87
N GLY A 449 1.76 -4.70 5.09
CA GLY A 449 1.63 -5.62 6.20
C GLY A 449 1.88 -4.96 7.55
N THR A 450 2.04 -5.77 8.57
CA THR A 450 2.27 -5.34 9.94
C THR A 450 3.27 -6.27 10.60
N ASP A 451 3.88 -5.85 11.69
CA ASP A 451 4.63 -6.75 12.57
C ASP A 451 3.66 -7.76 13.18
N ILE A 452 3.73 -9.03 12.77
CA ILE A 452 2.83 -10.07 13.28
C ILE A 452 3.05 -10.26 14.77
N GLY A 453 1.97 -10.12 15.53
CA GLY A 453 1.98 -10.13 16.98
C GLY A 453 2.23 -8.78 17.63
N GLY A 454 2.37 -7.71 16.85
CA GLY A 454 2.76 -6.35 17.29
C GLY A 454 4.23 -6.25 17.64
N PHE A 455 4.81 -5.07 17.50
CA PHE A 455 6.22 -4.85 17.78
C PHE A 455 6.52 -4.75 19.28
N VAL A 456 5.77 -3.94 20.01
CA VAL A 456 5.94 -3.73 21.45
C VAL A 456 5.07 -4.70 22.24
N PRO A 457 5.65 -5.65 22.99
CA PRO A 457 4.86 -6.60 23.77
C PRO A 457 4.08 -5.88 24.87
N THR A 458 2.86 -6.36 25.14
CA THR A 458 2.01 -5.94 26.24
C THR A 458 1.49 -7.18 26.98
N LYS A 459 0.74 -6.98 28.07
CA LYS A 459 0.08 -8.09 28.77
C LYS A 459 -0.99 -8.81 27.94
N GLU A 460 -1.50 -8.15 26.88
CA GLU A 460 -2.43 -8.77 25.94
C GLU A 460 -1.74 -9.69 24.93
N PHE A 461 -0.40 -9.67 24.87
CA PHE A 461 0.34 -10.53 23.95
C PHE A 461 0.30 -11.98 24.43
N THR A 462 -0.72 -12.70 24.03
CA THR A 462 -0.97 -14.11 24.33
C THR A 462 -0.76 -14.95 23.06
N ALA A 463 -0.70 -16.28 23.24
CA ALA A 463 -0.69 -17.22 22.12
C ALA A 463 -1.89 -17.01 21.20
N GLU A 464 -3.08 -16.74 21.73
CA GLU A 464 -4.28 -16.45 20.95
C GLU A 464 -4.10 -15.21 20.10
N LEU A 465 -3.67 -14.08 20.67
CA LEU A 465 -3.46 -12.83 19.90
C LEU A 465 -2.42 -13.04 18.79
N TYR A 466 -1.31 -13.72 19.08
CA TYR A 466 -0.28 -14.01 18.10
C TYR A 466 -0.83 -14.84 16.93
N VAL A 467 -1.55 -15.92 17.23
CA VAL A 467 -2.15 -16.79 16.20
C VAL A 467 -3.16 -16.02 15.34
N ARG A 468 -4.05 -15.23 15.94
CA ARG A 468 -5.01 -14.41 15.20
C ARG A 468 -4.32 -13.39 14.28
N TRP A 469 -3.23 -12.81 14.78
CA TRP A 469 -2.42 -11.90 13.97
C TRP A 469 -1.68 -12.62 12.84
N PHE A 470 -1.19 -13.83 13.12
CA PHE A 470 -0.54 -14.67 12.12
C PHE A 470 -1.52 -15.09 11.00
N GLN A 471 -2.73 -15.44 11.35
CA GLN A 471 -3.83 -15.72 10.42
C GLN A 471 -4.11 -14.51 9.52
N PHE A 472 -4.26 -13.32 10.09
CA PHE A 472 -4.42 -12.09 9.34
C PHE A 472 -3.21 -11.80 8.43
N GLY A 473 -1.99 -11.91 8.96
CA GLY A 473 -0.75 -11.71 8.21
C GLY A 473 -0.60 -12.64 7.00
N THR A 474 -1.14 -13.86 7.08
CA THR A 474 -1.16 -14.81 5.94
C THR A 474 -1.87 -14.22 4.71
N PHE A 475 -2.83 -13.34 4.91
CA PHE A 475 -3.59 -12.67 3.85
C PHE A 475 -3.23 -11.19 3.68
N CYS A 476 -2.09 -10.76 4.23
CA CYS A 476 -1.42 -9.52 3.86
C CYS A 476 -0.39 -9.79 2.74
N PRO A 477 -0.18 -8.88 1.79
CA PRO A 477 0.90 -9.02 0.80
C PRO A 477 2.28 -9.16 1.44
N LEU A 478 2.62 -8.35 2.44
CA LEU A 478 3.77 -8.54 3.31
C LEU A 478 3.40 -9.52 4.44
N PHE A 479 4.01 -10.69 4.44
CA PHE A 479 3.80 -11.72 5.46
C PHE A 479 5.08 -11.86 6.29
N ARG A 480 5.19 -11.06 7.37
CA ARG A 480 6.42 -10.91 8.15
C ARG A 480 6.16 -10.94 9.65
N SER A 481 6.85 -11.81 10.38
CA SER A 481 6.92 -11.75 11.84
C SER A 481 8.08 -10.88 12.29
N HIS A 482 7.81 -9.99 13.24
CA HIS A 482 8.80 -9.12 13.87
C HIS A 482 8.32 -8.63 15.24
N GLY A 483 9.25 -8.33 16.13
CA GLY A 483 8.95 -7.72 17.43
C GLY A 483 10.16 -7.64 18.34
N ARG A 484 10.04 -6.90 19.44
CA ARG A 484 11.12 -6.69 20.42
C ARG A 484 11.58 -7.97 21.09
N ASN A 485 10.62 -8.85 21.39
CA ASN A 485 10.89 -10.22 21.84
C ASN A 485 10.79 -11.14 20.64
N TRP A 486 11.83 -11.22 19.84
CA TRP A 486 11.78 -11.89 18.54
C TRP A 486 11.48 -13.40 18.67
N THR A 487 11.95 -14.08 19.74
CA THR A 487 11.67 -15.50 19.98
C THR A 487 10.18 -15.78 20.15
N LEU A 488 9.42 -14.83 20.71
CA LEU A 488 7.96 -14.91 20.77
C LEU A 488 7.26 -14.63 19.43
N ARG A 489 8.00 -14.27 18.38
CA ARG A 489 7.50 -14.05 17.03
C ARG A 489 7.92 -15.14 16.06
N LEU A 490 8.59 -16.18 16.54
CA LEU A 490 8.85 -17.38 15.76
C LEU A 490 7.59 -18.25 15.68
N PRO A 491 7.32 -18.90 14.54
CA PRO A 491 6.17 -19.80 14.42
C PRO A 491 6.13 -20.96 15.43
N TRP A 492 7.23 -21.22 16.10
CA TRP A 492 7.37 -22.27 17.13
C TRP A 492 7.79 -21.75 18.50
N GLY A 493 7.98 -20.45 18.69
CA GLY A 493 8.60 -19.86 19.87
C GLY A 493 7.88 -20.15 21.19
N TRP A 494 6.57 -20.28 21.16
CA TRP A 494 5.72 -20.56 22.33
C TRP A 494 5.92 -21.95 22.95
N ASN A 495 6.58 -22.85 22.22
CA ASN A 495 6.86 -24.20 22.68
C ASN A 495 8.22 -24.35 23.40
N THR A 496 9.03 -23.32 23.40
CA THR A 496 10.40 -23.36 23.93
C THR A 496 10.55 -22.84 25.35
N GLY A 497 9.61 -22.03 25.82
CA GLY A 497 9.71 -21.32 27.10
C GLY A 497 10.70 -20.14 27.07
N ASP A 498 11.31 -19.84 25.92
CA ASP A 498 12.26 -18.75 25.73
C ASP A 498 11.60 -17.55 25.08
N SER A 499 11.64 -16.40 25.74
CA SER A 499 11.11 -15.14 25.23
C SER A 499 12.14 -14.33 24.42
N GLY A 500 13.39 -14.74 24.45
CA GLY A 500 14.50 -13.99 23.86
C GLY A 500 14.83 -12.68 24.57
N PRO A 501 15.88 -12.00 24.12
CA PRO A 501 16.28 -10.71 24.67
C PRO A 501 15.19 -9.64 24.56
N MET A 502 15.10 -8.78 25.57
CA MET A 502 14.06 -7.74 25.67
C MET A 502 14.63 -6.35 25.84
N GLU A 503 13.98 -5.39 25.18
CA GLU A 503 14.13 -3.97 25.40
C GLU A 503 12.75 -3.33 25.62
N ILE A 504 12.28 -3.33 26.85
CA ILE A 504 10.95 -2.79 27.19
C ILE A 504 11.00 -1.38 27.79
N ASN A 505 12.16 -0.95 28.27
CA ASN A 505 12.30 0.25 29.12
C ASN A 505 11.99 1.58 28.44
N SER A 506 11.94 1.62 27.11
CA SER A 506 11.73 2.86 26.34
C SER A 506 10.27 3.13 25.96
N TYR A 507 9.31 2.25 26.33
CA TYR A 507 7.91 2.39 25.95
C TYR A 507 6.98 2.20 27.15
N ASN A 508 6.14 3.20 27.42
CA ASN A 508 5.09 3.09 28.42
C ASN A 508 4.09 1.99 28.05
N GLY A 509 3.78 1.11 28.97
CA GLY A 509 2.85 0.00 28.75
C GLY A 509 3.47 -1.25 28.11
N ALA A 510 4.77 -1.25 27.77
CA ALA A 510 5.46 -2.46 27.40
C ALA A 510 5.54 -3.44 28.60
N ALA A 511 5.19 -4.68 28.36
CA ALA A 511 5.23 -5.74 29.37
C ALA A 511 5.46 -7.10 28.73
N LEU A 512 5.95 -8.07 29.52
CA LEU A 512 5.96 -9.46 29.07
C LEU A 512 4.57 -10.08 29.16
N PRO A 513 4.28 -11.08 28.32
CA PRO A 513 3.14 -11.96 28.52
C PRO A 513 3.26 -12.73 29.84
N ASP A 514 2.16 -13.34 30.28
CA ASP A 514 2.17 -14.27 31.41
C ASP A 514 3.11 -15.45 31.11
N ALA A 515 3.81 -15.94 32.14
CA ALA A 515 4.77 -17.03 31.98
C ALA A 515 4.13 -18.32 31.44
N SER A 516 2.85 -18.55 31.69
CA SER A 516 2.11 -19.71 31.17
C SER A 516 1.99 -19.68 29.65
N GLU A 517 1.99 -18.50 29.02
CA GLU A 517 1.94 -18.32 27.57
C GLU A 517 3.22 -18.79 26.84
N LEU A 518 4.33 -18.94 27.56
CA LEU A 518 5.62 -19.35 26.98
C LEU A 518 5.69 -20.86 26.66
N HIS A 519 4.65 -21.62 26.99
CA HIS A 519 4.59 -23.08 26.82
C HIS A 519 3.34 -23.57 26.09
N ASN A 520 2.79 -22.75 25.18
CA ASN A 520 1.61 -23.12 24.42
C ASN A 520 1.97 -24.00 23.22
N THR A 521 1.56 -25.28 23.23
CA THR A 521 1.87 -26.26 22.18
C THR A 521 0.99 -26.12 20.92
N GLN A 522 -0.08 -25.31 20.95
CA GLN A 522 -1.01 -25.14 19.83
C GLN A 522 -0.51 -24.14 18.78
N VAL A 523 0.43 -23.28 19.12
CA VAL A 523 0.89 -22.20 18.23
C VAL A 523 1.58 -22.74 16.97
N GLU A 524 2.54 -23.65 17.11
CA GLU A 524 3.28 -24.18 15.95
C GLU A 524 2.37 -24.92 14.94
N PRO A 525 1.48 -25.84 15.32
CA PRO A 525 0.59 -26.49 14.36
C PRO A 525 -0.28 -25.50 13.57
N ILE A 526 -0.79 -24.46 14.25
CA ILE A 526 -1.63 -23.44 13.61
C ILE A 526 -0.80 -22.56 12.67
N CYS A 527 0.37 -22.08 13.12
CA CYS A 527 1.27 -21.31 12.25
C CYS A 527 1.69 -22.12 11.01
N ARG A 528 1.99 -23.42 11.17
CA ARG A 528 2.28 -24.33 10.06
C ARG A 528 1.13 -24.39 9.06
N LYS A 529 -0.11 -24.59 9.55
CA LYS A 529 -1.32 -24.64 8.72
C LYS A 529 -1.44 -23.40 7.83
N TYR A 530 -1.20 -22.22 8.39
CA TYR A 530 -1.31 -20.95 7.66
C TYR A 530 -0.08 -20.64 6.79
N LEU A 531 1.11 -21.05 7.16
CA LEU A 531 2.30 -21.03 6.31
C LEU A 531 2.07 -21.89 5.06
N GLU A 532 1.69 -23.15 5.25
CA GLU A 532 1.42 -24.07 4.14
C GLU A 532 0.28 -23.56 3.24
N LEU A 533 -0.78 -22.99 3.83
CA LEU A 533 -1.86 -22.37 3.08
C LEU A 533 -1.36 -21.21 2.21
N ARG A 534 -0.53 -20.31 2.75
CA ARG A 534 0.06 -19.18 2.01
C ARG A 534 0.82 -19.68 0.79
N TYR A 535 1.67 -20.68 0.95
CA TYR A 535 2.49 -21.20 -0.14
C TYR A 535 1.66 -21.95 -1.19
N ARG A 536 0.61 -22.65 -0.77
CA ARG A 536 -0.34 -23.25 -1.70
C ARG A 536 -1.12 -22.19 -2.51
N MET A 537 -1.40 -21.03 -1.93
CA MET A 537 -2.12 -19.92 -2.56
C MET A 537 -1.21 -18.97 -3.37
N LEU A 538 0.12 -19.19 -3.41
CA LEU A 538 1.03 -18.32 -4.18
C LEU A 538 0.64 -18.16 -5.65
N PRO A 539 0.17 -19.18 -6.40
CA PRO A 539 -0.25 -18.98 -7.78
C PRO A 539 -1.42 -18.00 -7.91
N TYR A 540 -2.38 -18.05 -6.97
CA TYR A 540 -3.48 -17.09 -6.90
C TYR A 540 -2.98 -15.69 -6.52
N LEU A 541 -2.19 -15.59 -5.45
CA LEU A 541 -1.64 -14.32 -4.97
C LEU A 541 -0.79 -13.62 -6.03
N TYR A 542 0.12 -14.35 -6.68
CA TYR A 542 1.01 -13.76 -7.67
C TYR A 542 0.24 -13.26 -8.91
N SER A 543 -0.82 -13.98 -9.30
CA SER A 543 -1.75 -13.53 -10.34
C SER A 543 -2.51 -12.26 -9.93
N ALA A 544 -2.96 -12.17 -8.67
CA ALA A 544 -3.61 -10.97 -8.14
C ALA A 544 -2.64 -9.77 -8.04
N VAL A 545 -1.37 -10.02 -7.69
CA VAL A 545 -0.30 -9.01 -7.73
C VAL A 545 -0.04 -8.54 -9.16
N ARG A 546 -0.01 -9.46 -10.13
CA ARG A 546 0.09 -9.09 -11.55
C ARG A 546 -1.09 -8.26 -12.02
N GLU A 547 -2.32 -8.62 -11.66
CA GLU A 547 -3.52 -7.81 -11.94
C GLU A 547 -3.37 -6.40 -11.36
N CYS A 548 -2.88 -6.27 -10.12
CA CYS A 548 -2.62 -4.99 -9.48
C CYS A 548 -1.67 -4.12 -10.29
N THR A 549 -0.57 -4.67 -10.82
CA THR A 549 0.38 -3.92 -11.64
C THR A 549 -0.21 -3.43 -12.96
N MET A 550 -1.26 -4.08 -13.45
CA MET A 550 -1.92 -3.72 -14.71
C MET A 550 -3.10 -2.77 -14.53
N THR A 551 -3.79 -2.85 -13.40
CA THR A 551 -5.09 -2.17 -13.22
C THR A 551 -5.09 -1.14 -12.10
N GLY A 552 -4.09 -1.15 -11.20
CA GLY A 552 -4.10 -0.36 -9.97
C GLY A 552 -5.01 -0.91 -8.87
N LEU A 553 -5.75 -2.02 -9.09
CA LEU A 553 -6.57 -2.64 -8.06
C LEU A 553 -5.69 -3.30 -6.99
N PRO A 554 -5.87 -3.00 -5.70
CA PRO A 554 -5.02 -3.58 -4.65
C PRO A 554 -5.24 -5.08 -4.48
N VAL A 555 -4.34 -5.75 -3.77
CA VAL A 555 -4.49 -7.16 -3.38
C VAL A 555 -5.52 -7.32 -2.26
N MET A 556 -5.46 -6.45 -1.23
CA MET A 556 -6.47 -6.37 -0.17
C MET A 556 -7.52 -5.34 -0.59
N ARG A 557 -8.73 -5.80 -0.90
CA ARG A 557 -9.78 -4.99 -1.55
C ARG A 557 -10.93 -4.70 -0.61
N SER A 558 -11.32 -3.44 -0.48
CA SER A 558 -12.64 -3.09 0.04
C SER A 558 -13.72 -3.82 -0.75
N LEU A 559 -14.77 -4.29 -0.08
CA LEU A 559 -15.93 -4.88 -0.76
C LEU A 559 -16.56 -3.92 -1.77
N TRP A 560 -16.47 -2.60 -1.51
CA TRP A 560 -16.91 -1.55 -2.43
C TRP A 560 -16.36 -1.71 -3.86
N LEU A 561 -15.12 -2.19 -4.04
CA LEU A 561 -14.50 -2.35 -5.36
C LEU A 561 -15.23 -3.34 -6.27
N HIS A 562 -15.98 -4.29 -5.70
CA HIS A 562 -16.71 -5.32 -6.43
C HIS A 562 -18.23 -5.27 -6.22
N TYR A 563 -18.69 -4.58 -5.17
CA TYR A 563 -20.10 -4.47 -4.78
C TYR A 563 -20.49 -3.01 -4.46
N PRO A 564 -20.29 -2.07 -5.43
CA PRO A 564 -20.54 -0.64 -5.16
C PRO A 564 -22.02 -0.31 -4.93
N ASP A 565 -22.94 -1.13 -5.43
CA ASP A 565 -24.39 -0.95 -5.29
C ASP A 565 -24.97 -1.67 -4.07
N ASP A 566 -24.14 -2.26 -3.22
CA ASP A 566 -24.53 -2.92 -1.97
C ASP A 566 -24.10 -2.06 -0.77
N PRO A 567 -25.02 -1.29 -0.15
CA PRO A 567 -24.66 -0.36 0.93
C PRO A 567 -24.01 -1.06 2.15
N ALA A 568 -24.41 -2.30 2.43
CA ALA A 568 -23.83 -3.06 3.54
C ALA A 568 -22.38 -3.47 3.22
N ALA A 569 -22.10 -3.88 1.99
CA ALA A 569 -20.74 -4.16 1.53
C ALA A 569 -19.86 -2.91 1.51
N VAL A 570 -20.41 -1.79 1.01
CA VAL A 570 -19.69 -0.51 0.93
C VAL A 570 -19.25 0.00 2.30
N ALA A 571 -20.04 -0.26 3.34
CA ALA A 571 -19.76 0.18 4.71
C ALA A 571 -18.82 -0.75 5.49
N ARG A 572 -18.45 -1.93 4.94
CA ARG A 572 -17.63 -2.91 5.66
C ARG A 572 -16.15 -2.56 5.66
N GLY A 573 -15.59 -2.43 6.86
CA GLY A 573 -14.16 -2.18 7.07
C GLY A 573 -13.45 -3.22 7.93
N ASP A 574 -14.16 -4.26 8.38
CA ASP A 574 -13.68 -5.33 9.26
C ASP A 574 -13.45 -6.68 8.53
N GLU A 575 -13.66 -6.68 7.23
CA GLU A 575 -13.43 -7.77 6.30
C GLU A 575 -13.10 -7.21 4.91
N TYR A 576 -12.47 -8.01 4.07
CA TYR A 576 -12.02 -7.57 2.74
C TYR A 576 -11.94 -8.73 1.74
N LEU A 577 -11.87 -8.42 0.45
CA LEU A 577 -11.51 -9.40 -0.57
C LEU A 577 -9.99 -9.47 -0.73
N TRP A 578 -9.44 -10.66 -0.74
CA TRP A 578 -8.06 -10.95 -1.14
C TRP A 578 -8.04 -11.35 -2.61
N GLY A 579 -7.47 -10.49 -3.44
CA GLY A 579 -7.75 -10.54 -4.87
C GLY A 579 -9.23 -10.26 -5.14
N ARG A 580 -9.82 -11.02 -6.07
CA ARG A 580 -11.20 -10.85 -6.51
C ARG A 580 -12.18 -11.84 -5.87
N ASP A 581 -11.67 -13.01 -5.46
CA ASP A 581 -12.50 -14.19 -5.29
C ASP A 581 -12.60 -14.70 -3.85
N ILE A 582 -11.71 -14.24 -2.95
CA ILE A 582 -11.61 -14.73 -1.57
C ILE A 582 -11.99 -13.63 -0.59
N LEU A 583 -13.07 -13.80 0.15
CA LEU A 583 -13.44 -12.94 1.26
C LEU A 583 -12.72 -13.42 2.53
N VAL A 584 -12.03 -12.51 3.21
CA VAL A 584 -11.27 -12.73 4.43
C VAL A 584 -11.91 -11.94 5.55
N ALA A 585 -12.31 -12.63 6.62
CA ALA A 585 -12.92 -12.02 7.81
C ALA A 585 -12.10 -12.35 9.07
N PRO A 586 -11.07 -11.56 9.40
CA PRO A 586 -10.21 -11.81 10.56
C PRO A 586 -10.99 -11.82 11.88
N VAL A 587 -10.56 -12.67 12.80
CA VAL A 587 -11.07 -12.71 14.18
C VAL A 587 -10.24 -11.77 15.03
N THR A 588 -10.86 -10.75 15.60
CA THR A 588 -10.17 -9.63 16.27
C THR A 588 -10.63 -9.41 17.71
N GLU A 589 -11.31 -10.40 18.29
CA GLU A 589 -11.78 -10.36 19.67
C GLU A 589 -11.23 -11.57 20.45
N GLN A 590 -10.74 -11.31 21.65
CA GLN A 590 -10.23 -12.35 22.54
C GLN A 590 -11.33 -13.34 22.94
N GLY A 591 -11.02 -14.64 22.87
CA GLY A 591 -11.94 -15.70 23.27
C GLY A 591 -13.17 -15.85 22.37
N ALA A 592 -13.13 -15.28 21.16
CA ALA A 592 -14.25 -15.36 20.23
C ALA A 592 -14.56 -16.80 19.85
N ALA A 593 -15.81 -17.22 20.06
CA ALA A 593 -16.36 -18.52 19.63
C ALA A 593 -17.09 -18.42 18.28
N SER A 594 -17.38 -17.22 17.80
CA SER A 594 -18.03 -16.97 16.52
C SER A 594 -17.58 -15.65 15.92
N ARG A 595 -17.72 -15.50 14.59
CA ARG A 595 -17.46 -14.26 13.83
C ARG A 595 -18.66 -13.97 12.93
N ARG A 596 -19.19 -12.76 13.01
CA ARG A 596 -20.21 -12.27 12.07
C ARG A 596 -19.53 -11.82 10.77
N VAL A 597 -19.98 -12.35 9.65
CA VAL A 597 -19.42 -12.07 8.33
C VAL A 597 -20.53 -11.61 7.40
N TYR A 598 -20.35 -10.51 6.70
CA TYR A 598 -21.26 -10.07 5.66
C TYR A 598 -20.85 -10.71 4.32
N LEU A 599 -21.71 -11.56 3.77
CA LEU A 599 -21.53 -12.09 2.43
C LEU A 599 -22.30 -11.20 1.44
N PRO A 600 -21.62 -10.46 0.54
CA PRO A 600 -22.31 -9.70 -0.51
C PRO A 600 -23.17 -10.59 -1.40
N ARG A 601 -24.09 -9.97 -2.16
CA ARG A 601 -25.03 -10.71 -3.05
C ARG A 601 -24.30 -11.70 -3.96
N GLY A 602 -24.83 -12.89 -4.06
CA GLY A 602 -24.29 -14.01 -4.82
C GLY A 602 -24.23 -15.28 -3.98
N VAL A 603 -23.55 -16.28 -4.50
CA VAL A 603 -23.31 -17.54 -3.78
C VAL A 603 -21.87 -17.59 -3.31
N TRP A 604 -21.66 -18.06 -2.09
CA TRP A 604 -20.36 -18.16 -1.43
C TRP A 604 -20.16 -19.57 -0.87
N TYR A 605 -18.92 -19.98 -0.74
CA TYR A 605 -18.52 -21.26 -0.17
C TYR A 605 -17.56 -21.02 0.98
N ASP A 606 -17.85 -21.56 2.18
CA ASP A 606 -16.88 -21.61 3.26
C ASP A 606 -15.66 -22.42 2.78
N PHE A 607 -14.49 -21.83 2.87
CA PHE A 607 -13.25 -22.44 2.38
C PHE A 607 -12.87 -23.74 3.12
N TRP A 608 -13.22 -23.82 4.41
CA TRP A 608 -12.82 -24.93 5.27
C TRP A 608 -13.80 -26.13 5.17
N SER A 609 -15.08 -25.85 5.17
CA SER A 609 -16.14 -26.88 5.16
C SER A 609 -16.69 -27.17 3.75
N ASN A 610 -16.44 -26.28 2.79
CA ASN A 610 -17.07 -26.26 1.47
C ASN A 610 -18.60 -26.09 1.52
N GLU A 611 -19.15 -25.64 2.64
CA GLU A 611 -20.56 -25.32 2.80
C GLU A 611 -20.96 -24.14 1.92
N ARG A 612 -22.12 -24.27 1.24
CA ARG A 612 -22.67 -23.25 0.35
C ARG A 612 -23.56 -22.29 1.14
N HIS A 613 -23.36 -20.99 0.95
CA HIS A 613 -24.14 -19.91 1.54
C HIS A 613 -24.69 -18.98 0.46
N ASP A 614 -25.95 -18.55 0.61
CA ASP A 614 -26.50 -17.45 -0.17
C ASP A 614 -26.12 -16.12 0.50
N GLY A 615 -25.55 -15.20 -0.29
CA GLY A 615 -25.14 -13.87 0.15
C GLY A 615 -26.27 -12.85 0.18
N GLY A 616 -25.92 -11.55 0.29
CA GLY A 616 -26.80 -10.43 0.54
C GLY A 616 -27.23 -10.35 2.01
N ARG A 617 -26.48 -10.96 2.93
CA ARG A 617 -26.80 -11.02 4.36
C ARG A 617 -25.56 -11.22 5.22
N GLU A 618 -25.70 -10.89 6.48
CA GLU A 618 -24.73 -11.26 7.53
C GLU A 618 -25.03 -12.68 8.02
N ILE A 619 -23.97 -13.46 8.23
CA ILE A 619 -24.00 -14.81 8.82
C ILE A 619 -23.12 -14.85 10.06
N SER A 620 -23.39 -15.78 10.97
CA SER A 620 -22.50 -16.12 12.08
C SER A 620 -21.73 -17.38 11.72
N ARG A 621 -20.39 -17.33 11.82
CA ARG A 621 -19.51 -18.49 11.62
C ARG A 621 -18.85 -18.83 12.95
N ASP A 622 -19.07 -20.04 13.43
CA ASP A 622 -18.38 -20.57 14.61
C ASP A 622 -16.89 -20.68 14.31
N VAL A 623 -16.07 -20.25 15.25
CA VAL A 623 -14.61 -20.26 15.14
C VAL A 623 -13.96 -20.87 16.36
N ASP A 624 -12.94 -21.66 16.11
CA ASP A 624 -11.93 -22.06 17.08
C ASP A 624 -10.62 -21.31 16.82
N LEU A 625 -9.57 -21.59 17.59
CA LEU A 625 -8.29 -20.91 17.43
C LEU A 625 -7.64 -21.20 16.06
N GLU A 626 -7.94 -22.34 15.44
CA GLU A 626 -7.38 -22.73 14.13
C GLU A 626 -8.11 -22.12 12.94
N THR A 627 -9.30 -21.56 13.15
CA THR A 627 -10.20 -21.12 12.07
C THR A 627 -10.26 -19.61 11.97
N MET A 628 -9.83 -19.06 10.84
CA MET A 628 -10.19 -17.74 10.37
C MET A 628 -11.21 -17.89 9.25
N PRO A 629 -12.39 -17.26 9.30
CA PRO A 629 -13.39 -17.35 8.24
C PRO A 629 -12.87 -16.87 6.89
N LEU A 630 -12.98 -17.75 5.90
CA LEU A 630 -12.65 -17.49 4.50
C LEU A 630 -13.82 -17.98 3.65
N TYR A 631 -14.25 -17.16 2.70
CA TYR A 631 -15.32 -17.51 1.77
C TYR A 631 -14.89 -17.31 0.34
N ILE A 632 -15.22 -18.28 -0.51
CA ILE A 632 -14.89 -18.23 -1.93
C ILE A 632 -16.18 -17.96 -2.72
N ARG A 633 -16.11 -16.98 -3.60
CA ARG A 633 -17.25 -16.62 -4.47
C ARG A 633 -17.56 -17.71 -5.49
N ALA A 634 -18.82 -17.98 -5.75
CA ALA A 634 -19.21 -18.84 -6.87
C ALA A 634 -18.69 -18.31 -8.21
N GLY A 635 -18.33 -19.19 -9.11
CA GLY A 635 -17.66 -18.92 -10.38
C GLY A 635 -16.13 -18.82 -10.26
N SER A 636 -15.59 -18.85 -9.06
CA SER A 636 -14.14 -18.76 -8.87
C SER A 636 -13.43 -20.04 -9.35
N ILE A 637 -12.26 -19.82 -9.95
CA ILE A 637 -11.29 -20.86 -10.30
C ILE A 637 -10.05 -20.56 -9.46
N LEU A 638 -9.85 -21.30 -8.36
CA LEU A 638 -8.76 -21.06 -7.42
C LEU A 638 -7.58 -21.99 -7.73
N PRO A 639 -6.45 -21.47 -8.24
CA PRO A 639 -5.24 -22.24 -8.43
C PRO A 639 -4.52 -22.45 -7.09
N LEU A 640 -4.31 -23.72 -6.74
CA LEU A 640 -3.62 -24.14 -5.53
C LEU A 640 -2.37 -24.96 -5.90
N GLY A 641 -1.21 -24.46 -5.53
CA GLY A 641 0.07 -25.13 -5.68
C GLY A 641 0.32 -26.20 -4.62
N PRO A 642 1.43 -26.93 -4.72
CA PRO A 642 1.93 -27.78 -3.65
C PRO A 642 2.40 -26.94 -2.46
N VAL A 643 2.54 -27.59 -1.30
CA VAL A 643 3.30 -27.03 -0.18
C VAL A 643 4.77 -26.94 -0.57
N LYS A 644 5.39 -25.79 -0.30
CA LYS A 644 6.79 -25.50 -0.60
C LYS A 644 7.49 -24.98 0.65
N GLN A 645 8.79 -25.21 0.74
CA GLN A 645 9.62 -24.66 1.83
C GLN A 645 10.08 -23.22 1.53
N TYR A 646 10.12 -22.86 0.25
CA TYR A 646 10.40 -21.51 -0.25
C TYR A 646 9.76 -21.34 -1.63
N THR A 647 9.50 -20.11 -2.05
CA THR A 647 8.71 -19.82 -3.27
C THR A 647 9.31 -20.40 -4.55
N GLY A 648 10.63 -20.48 -4.64
CA GLY A 648 11.39 -21.02 -5.79
C GLY A 648 11.51 -22.55 -5.81
N GLU A 649 11.04 -23.26 -4.78
CA GLU A 649 11.15 -24.72 -4.72
C GLU A 649 10.39 -25.39 -5.87
N GLN A 650 11.05 -26.33 -6.53
CA GLN A 650 10.44 -27.14 -7.57
C GLN A 650 9.88 -28.44 -6.95
N VAL A 651 8.56 -28.56 -6.94
CA VAL A 651 7.85 -29.72 -6.40
C VAL A 651 7.11 -30.37 -7.54
N ASP A 652 7.40 -31.65 -7.80
CA ASP A 652 6.75 -32.46 -8.85
C ASP A 652 5.34 -32.90 -8.43
N THR A 653 4.46 -31.91 -8.31
CA THR A 653 3.04 -32.12 -7.98
C THR A 653 2.19 -31.22 -8.86
N PRO A 654 1.11 -31.74 -9.47
CA PRO A 654 0.23 -30.94 -10.32
C PRO A 654 -0.40 -29.78 -9.58
N LEU A 655 -0.54 -28.66 -10.29
CA LEU A 655 -1.36 -27.54 -9.82
C LEU A 655 -2.83 -27.96 -9.76
N THR A 656 -3.50 -27.67 -8.66
CA THR A 656 -4.94 -27.89 -8.52
C THR A 656 -5.72 -26.65 -8.91
N LEU A 657 -6.68 -26.78 -9.82
CA LEU A 657 -7.67 -25.75 -10.15
C LEU A 657 -8.98 -26.12 -9.47
N GLN A 658 -9.28 -25.48 -8.34
CA GLN A 658 -10.53 -25.71 -7.62
C GLN A 658 -11.60 -24.76 -8.15
N ILE A 659 -12.69 -25.32 -8.71
CA ILE A 659 -13.84 -24.57 -9.21
C ILE A 659 -14.94 -24.55 -8.15
N TYR A 660 -15.55 -23.40 -7.94
CA TYR A 660 -16.69 -23.19 -7.05
C TYR A 660 -17.93 -22.88 -7.90
N PRO A 661 -18.87 -23.82 -8.05
CA PRO A 661 -20.00 -23.71 -8.99
C PRO A 661 -21.02 -22.66 -8.54
N GLY A 662 -22.04 -22.40 -9.39
CA GLY A 662 -23.18 -21.52 -9.10
C GLY A 662 -23.12 -20.17 -9.81
N ALA A 663 -22.06 -19.90 -10.58
CA ALA A 663 -21.95 -18.77 -11.49
C ALA A 663 -20.88 -19.05 -12.56
N ASP A 664 -20.98 -18.37 -13.69
CA ASP A 664 -19.88 -18.30 -14.65
C ASP A 664 -18.71 -17.54 -14.07
N GLY A 665 -17.49 -17.88 -14.51
CA GLY A 665 -16.29 -17.23 -13.98
C GLY A 665 -15.10 -17.26 -14.92
N SER A 666 -14.08 -16.51 -14.54
CA SER A 666 -12.81 -16.47 -15.27
C SER A 666 -11.65 -16.24 -14.31
N PHE A 667 -10.46 -16.66 -14.70
CA PHE A 667 -9.22 -16.38 -13.99
C PHE A 667 -8.06 -16.34 -14.98
N LEU A 668 -7.11 -15.43 -14.75
CA LEU A 668 -5.83 -15.40 -15.45
C LEU A 668 -4.74 -15.87 -14.50
N LEU A 669 -4.23 -17.08 -14.72
CA LEU A 669 -3.06 -17.57 -13.99
C LEU A 669 -1.81 -16.99 -14.65
N TYR A 670 -1.03 -16.26 -13.88
CA TYR A 670 0.22 -15.62 -14.32
C TYR A 670 1.44 -16.33 -13.75
N GLU A 671 2.42 -16.59 -14.59
CA GLU A 671 3.73 -17.15 -14.22
C GLU A 671 4.85 -16.42 -14.97
N ASP A 672 5.97 -16.20 -14.30
CA ASP A 672 7.27 -15.78 -14.84
C ASP A 672 8.40 -16.45 -14.04
N ASP A 673 9.64 -15.99 -14.17
CA ASP A 673 10.76 -16.55 -13.39
C ASP A 673 10.79 -16.13 -11.91
N GLY A 674 9.88 -15.25 -11.50
CA GLY A 674 9.74 -14.77 -10.12
C GLY A 674 10.80 -13.78 -9.64
N SER A 675 11.83 -13.47 -10.43
CA SER A 675 13.00 -12.71 -9.97
C SER A 675 13.47 -11.61 -10.91
N SER A 676 13.38 -11.83 -12.22
CA SER A 676 13.93 -10.90 -13.21
C SER A 676 12.89 -9.99 -13.86
N PHE A 677 13.38 -8.98 -14.60
CA PHE A 677 12.56 -8.15 -15.49
C PHE A 677 12.29 -8.78 -16.87
N ASN A 678 12.61 -10.04 -17.07
CA ASN A 678 12.43 -10.71 -18.37
C ASN A 678 10.96 -10.76 -18.82
N TYR A 679 10.01 -10.75 -17.87
CA TYR A 679 8.58 -10.65 -18.19
C TYR A 679 8.25 -9.42 -19.06
N ARG A 680 9.00 -8.30 -18.93
CA ARG A 680 8.86 -7.10 -19.76
C ARG A 680 9.28 -7.36 -21.22
N LYS A 681 10.08 -8.40 -21.44
CA LYS A 681 10.54 -8.84 -22.77
C LYS A 681 9.67 -10.00 -23.31
N GLY A 682 8.51 -10.25 -22.72
CA GLY A 682 7.59 -11.33 -23.11
C GLY A 682 7.92 -12.70 -22.53
N GLU A 683 8.83 -12.77 -21.52
CA GLU A 683 9.15 -14.03 -20.83
C GLU A 683 8.18 -14.28 -19.67
N TRP A 684 6.92 -14.46 -20.00
CA TRP A 684 5.87 -14.79 -19.06
C TRP A 684 4.84 -15.72 -19.70
N MET A 685 4.12 -16.46 -18.88
CA MET A 685 3.01 -17.33 -19.27
C MET A 685 1.74 -16.86 -18.57
N GLY A 686 0.68 -16.68 -19.35
CA GLY A 686 -0.66 -16.45 -18.85
C GLY A 686 -1.56 -17.59 -19.32
N VAL A 687 -2.28 -18.23 -18.40
CA VAL A 687 -3.34 -19.18 -18.76
C VAL A 687 -4.69 -18.52 -18.46
N GLU A 688 -5.38 -18.13 -19.52
CA GLU A 688 -6.76 -17.65 -19.40
C GLU A 688 -7.68 -18.84 -19.19
N MET A 689 -8.48 -18.79 -18.14
CA MET A 689 -9.45 -19.81 -17.76
C MET A 689 -10.84 -19.20 -17.73
N THR A 690 -11.79 -19.86 -18.36
CA THR A 690 -13.20 -19.47 -18.30
C THR A 690 -14.05 -20.68 -17.90
N TRP A 691 -14.90 -20.50 -16.91
CA TRP A 691 -15.86 -21.47 -16.42
C TRP A 691 -17.28 -21.13 -16.88
N ASN A 692 -17.93 -22.04 -17.59
CA ASN A 692 -19.34 -21.96 -17.88
C ASN A 692 -20.08 -22.91 -16.93
N ASP A 693 -20.80 -22.37 -15.98
CA ASP A 693 -21.43 -23.16 -14.92
C ASP A 693 -22.58 -24.03 -15.44
N ARG A 694 -23.37 -23.51 -16.38
CA ARG A 694 -24.49 -24.24 -16.97
C ARG A 694 -24.04 -25.46 -17.78
N GLN A 695 -22.93 -25.32 -18.51
CA GLN A 695 -22.37 -26.38 -19.35
C GLN A 695 -21.41 -27.29 -18.58
N ARG A 696 -21.06 -26.94 -17.35
CA ARG A 696 -20.03 -27.60 -16.54
C ARG A 696 -18.71 -27.74 -17.32
N LEU A 697 -18.32 -26.66 -17.97
CA LEU A 697 -17.19 -26.60 -18.88
C LEU A 697 -16.16 -25.59 -18.44
N LEU A 698 -14.95 -26.04 -18.21
CA LEU A 698 -13.76 -25.20 -18.06
C LEU A 698 -13.02 -25.17 -19.40
N HIS A 699 -12.73 -23.95 -19.86
CA HIS A 699 -11.92 -23.71 -21.04
C HIS A 699 -10.61 -23.02 -20.63
N LEU A 700 -9.48 -23.51 -21.14
CA LEU A 700 -8.15 -22.97 -20.91
C LEU A 700 -7.52 -22.56 -22.24
N THR A 701 -6.94 -21.37 -22.28
CA THR A 701 -6.16 -20.87 -23.44
C THR A 701 -4.92 -20.12 -22.97
N LEU A 702 -3.91 -20.05 -23.83
CA LEU A 702 -2.76 -19.20 -23.60
C LEU A 702 -3.17 -17.73 -23.80
N ALA A 703 -2.85 -16.86 -22.84
CA ALA A 703 -3.17 -15.45 -22.89
C ALA A 703 -2.43 -14.76 -24.06
N LYS A 704 -3.08 -13.80 -24.68
CA LYS A 704 -2.49 -13.05 -25.80
C LYS A 704 -1.18 -12.36 -25.36
N GLY A 705 -0.12 -12.54 -26.15
CA GLY A 705 1.20 -11.97 -25.89
C GLY A 705 2.02 -12.72 -24.85
N SER A 706 1.50 -13.82 -24.30
CA SER A 706 2.25 -14.74 -23.43
C SER A 706 2.79 -15.94 -24.22
N ARG A 707 3.68 -16.69 -23.61
CA ARG A 707 4.25 -17.91 -24.17
C ARG A 707 4.31 -19.03 -23.14
N ILE A 708 4.31 -20.28 -23.59
CA ILE A 708 4.51 -21.40 -22.69
C ILE A 708 5.95 -21.39 -22.17
N LEU A 709 6.09 -21.36 -20.84
CA LEU A 709 7.39 -21.42 -20.17
C LEU A 709 7.79 -22.87 -19.85
N PRO A 710 9.07 -23.19 -19.64
CA PRO A 710 9.48 -24.48 -19.11
C PRO A 710 8.87 -24.77 -17.71
N PRO A 711 8.50 -26.03 -17.44
CA PRO A 711 8.34 -27.11 -18.40
C PRO A 711 7.22 -26.82 -19.40
N LYS A 712 7.41 -27.17 -20.68
CA LYS A 712 6.47 -26.87 -21.76
C LYS A 712 5.11 -27.57 -21.63
N ARG A 713 4.91 -28.36 -20.60
CA ARG A 713 3.68 -29.08 -20.27
C ARG A 713 3.37 -28.89 -18.82
N ARG A 714 2.13 -28.60 -18.50
CA ARG A 714 1.62 -28.42 -17.15
C ARG A 714 0.61 -29.53 -16.84
N ASP A 715 0.93 -30.38 -15.89
CA ASP A 715 -0.03 -31.31 -15.34
C ASP A 715 -0.94 -30.56 -14.37
N LEU A 716 -2.25 -30.63 -14.58
CA LEU A 716 -3.26 -29.93 -13.81
C LEU A 716 -4.28 -30.94 -13.27
N VAL A 717 -4.75 -30.70 -12.06
CA VAL A 717 -5.90 -31.42 -11.48
C VAL A 717 -7.05 -30.42 -11.35
N VAL A 718 -8.06 -30.55 -12.18
CA VAL A 718 -9.27 -29.71 -12.09
C VAL A 718 -10.27 -30.40 -11.17
N LYS A 719 -10.79 -29.65 -10.18
CA LYS A 719 -11.74 -30.13 -9.19
C LYS A 719 -13.05 -29.34 -9.26
N LEU A 720 -14.18 -30.04 -9.18
CA LEU A 720 -15.52 -29.49 -9.05
C LEU A 720 -16.28 -30.28 -7.99
N GLY A 721 -16.38 -29.76 -6.75
CA GLY A 721 -16.81 -30.57 -5.62
C GLY A 721 -15.91 -31.80 -5.44
N ASP A 722 -16.49 -32.98 -5.37
CA ASP A 722 -15.77 -34.26 -5.27
C ASP A 722 -15.24 -34.79 -6.61
N ALA A 723 -15.75 -34.26 -7.71
CA ALA A 723 -15.31 -34.67 -9.05
C ALA A 723 -13.93 -34.06 -9.37
N LYS A 724 -13.06 -34.90 -9.97
CA LYS A 724 -11.71 -34.45 -10.39
C LYS A 724 -11.40 -34.95 -11.81
N ARG A 725 -10.61 -34.15 -12.53
CA ARG A 725 -10.07 -34.49 -13.85
C ARG A 725 -8.56 -34.15 -13.84
N SER A 726 -7.73 -35.12 -14.23
CA SER A 726 -6.31 -34.86 -14.49
C SER A 726 -6.17 -34.54 -15.97
N VAL A 727 -5.57 -33.40 -16.27
CA VAL A 727 -5.41 -32.91 -17.64
C VAL A 727 -3.99 -32.34 -17.82
N ARG A 728 -3.58 -32.25 -19.08
CA ARG A 728 -2.27 -31.65 -19.42
C ARG A 728 -2.47 -30.48 -20.35
N PHE A 729 -1.95 -29.35 -19.96
CA PHE A 729 -1.96 -28.13 -20.75
C PHE A 729 -0.57 -27.89 -21.35
N ASP A 730 -0.52 -27.69 -22.66
CA ASP A 730 0.70 -27.47 -23.43
C ASP A 730 0.68 -26.17 -24.25
N GLY A 731 -0.27 -25.29 -23.94
CA GLY A 731 -0.48 -24.00 -24.61
C GLY A 731 -1.56 -24.02 -25.70
N HIS A 732 -2.03 -25.19 -26.14
CA HIS A 732 -3.19 -25.29 -27.02
C HIS A 732 -4.50 -25.17 -26.23
N PRO A 733 -5.58 -24.67 -26.86
CA PRO A 733 -6.88 -24.62 -26.22
C PRO A 733 -7.31 -25.98 -25.68
N LEU A 734 -7.77 -26.03 -24.44
CA LEU A 734 -8.16 -27.24 -23.73
C LEU A 734 -9.53 -27.07 -23.09
N GLU A 735 -10.41 -28.04 -23.31
CA GLU A 735 -11.72 -28.10 -22.65
C GLU A 735 -11.76 -29.26 -21.62
N VAL A 736 -12.29 -28.94 -20.43
CA VAL A 736 -12.50 -29.92 -19.36
C VAL A 736 -13.97 -29.93 -18.95
N ARG A 737 -14.65 -31.04 -19.16
CA ARG A 737 -16.09 -31.22 -18.88
C ARG A 737 -16.32 -32.08 -17.63
N PHE A 738 -17.33 -31.70 -16.84
CA PHE A 738 -17.78 -32.41 -15.64
C PHE A 738 -19.20 -32.96 -15.78
#